data_9b2f9179b62b9b577ca0bc1617b3b7f6
#
_entry.id   9b2f9179b62b9b577ca0bc1617b3b7f6
#
_cell.length_a   1.000
_cell.length_b   1.000
_cell.length_c   1.000
_cell.angle_alpha   90.00
_cell.angle_beta   90.00
_cell.angle_gamma   90.00
#
_symmetry.space_group_name_H-M   'P 1'
#
loop_
_entity.id
_entity.type
_entity.pdbx_description
1 polymer ?
#
loop_
_entity_poly.entity_id
_entity_poly.type
_entity_poly.pdbx_seq_one_letter_code
_entity_poly.pdbx_strand_id
1 'polypeptide(L)'
;MAKALLFFLFLTTALTSFGQKRFSISGTIKDGTTGEQLIGATIRIKELPQSGTVTNSYGFYSIYAPEGDYTLLFTYTGYEPVEQKISLHQNQVVNAPLQLKSDLKEIVIRADAPNNDNVSSPQMGVEKLNMAQINQIPVLLGERDILKTISLLPGVKSSGEGNTGFYVRGGGSDQNLILLDEATVYNASHFFGFFSTFNSDAIKDVSLFKGGMPAEYGGRLSSVLDIKMNEGNNQNYTVQGGLGLISSRIKVEGPLVKDKGSFMISARRTYIDFFLKASSDSTVRGSSIYFYDLNAKANYHFDDKNAIYLSGYFGKDVLALKNTFGTNWGNSTGTIRFNHLFNSRLFSNTSLIYSNYNYVVESFLNNEGFKATSKITDVNLKEDLAYSMGDNHTLKFGFNILHHTIAPGDITVPPSSSFNNIHVEDRYGYENAAYVSDEWKPNNSLTFLYGLRLSGMFLLGPGTFNTYGEAGAVTSSKSYSSGQLVKSYINLEPRFSASYLLNDASSVKFSYNRNTQNIHLLTNSTSNTPTDLYVMSSNNIKPEMSDQVSTGWFKNFQDNIFEFSAEVYYKWLQNQIDYKDGAQLLVNQGVESQLTYGTGRAYGLELFLKKKYGRFNGWVGYTLSRTERKFPDINNDNYYPATQDRTHDLSVVGIYQYNKRWTFSANFIYGTGRAVSYPTGKYEIGGLTTYSYSSRNGYRLPSSNRLDIGATLEGKPHKKYHSSWTFGIYNVYAHRDPYIVTFRDSKTAPNTTEAVETSIFATMIPSVTWNFKF
;
A
#
# COMPACT_ATOMS: atom_id res chain seq x y z
N MET A 1 47.30 38.98 15.53
CA MET A 1 47.25 39.11 14.07
C MET A 1 47.91 37.95 13.31
N ALA A 2 49.12 37.48 13.64
CA ALA A 2 49.79 36.36 12.90
C ALA A 2 49.01 35.02 12.91
N LYS A 3 48.33 34.62 14.00
CA LYS A 3 47.53 33.38 14.08
C LYS A 3 46.25 33.44 13.21
N ALA A 4 45.65 34.62 13.07
CA ALA A 4 44.46 34.80 12.19
C ALA A 4 44.88 34.79 10.70
N LEU A 5 46.02 35.28 10.37
CA LEU A 5 46.58 35.27 9.01
C LEU A 5 46.97 33.87 8.57
N LEU A 6 47.52 33.03 9.50
CA LEU A 6 47.83 31.61 9.24
C LEU A 6 46.53 30.78 9.06
N PHE A 7 45.48 31.07 9.82
CA PHE A 7 44.17 30.42 9.65
C PHE A 7 43.51 30.77 8.30
N PHE A 8 43.60 32.02 7.91
CA PHE A 8 43.12 32.47 6.58
C PHE A 8 43.95 31.91 5.41
N LEU A 9 45.27 31.75 5.61
CA LEU A 9 46.15 31.14 4.61
C LEU A 9 45.91 29.65 4.46
N PHE A 10 45.59 28.94 5.57
CA PHE A 10 45.17 27.51 5.54
C PHE A 10 43.80 27.33 4.90
N LEU A 11 42.86 28.28 5.08
CA LEU A 11 41.54 28.26 4.46
C LEU A 11 41.63 28.51 2.92
N THR A 12 42.57 29.34 2.45
CA THR A 12 42.74 29.62 1.03
C THR A 12 43.50 28.52 0.28
N THR A 13 44.41 27.79 0.93
CA THR A 13 45.09 26.62 0.31
C THR A 13 44.23 25.39 0.22
N ALA A 14 43.14 25.27 1.03
CA ALA A 14 42.18 24.19 0.95
C ALA A 14 41.21 24.31 -0.26
N LEU A 15 41.17 25.50 -0.94
CA LEU A 15 40.26 25.78 -2.05
C LEU A 15 40.84 25.50 -3.45
N THR A 16 42.11 25.09 -3.57
CA THR A 16 42.71 24.66 -4.85
C THR A 16 42.90 23.16 -4.96
N SER A 17 41.92 22.40 -4.57
CA SER A 17 41.80 21.02 -5.04
C SER A 17 41.42 21.09 -6.52
N PHE A 18 42.38 20.84 -7.43
CA PHE A 18 42.09 20.55 -8.84
C PHE A 18 41.28 19.29 -8.92
N GLY A 19 39.96 19.40 -8.69
CA GLY A 19 39.03 18.30 -8.89
C GLY A 19 39.10 17.88 -10.35
N GLN A 20 39.44 16.62 -10.61
CA GLN A 20 39.35 16.04 -11.95
C GLN A 20 38.00 16.40 -12.55
N LYS A 21 37.99 16.88 -13.79
CA LYS A 21 36.77 17.25 -14.50
C LYS A 21 35.90 16.00 -14.61
N ARG A 22 34.68 16.04 -14.03
CA ARG A 22 33.74 14.90 -13.99
C ARG A 22 32.55 15.21 -14.87
N PHE A 23 32.08 14.18 -15.56
CA PHE A 23 30.93 14.25 -16.45
C PHE A 23 29.83 13.32 -15.96
N SER A 24 28.58 13.65 -16.26
CA SER A 24 27.43 12.80 -15.97
C SER A 24 27.12 11.86 -17.13
N ILE A 25 26.79 10.63 -16.78
CA ILE A 25 26.19 9.64 -17.66
C ILE A 25 24.77 9.42 -17.15
N SER A 26 23.78 9.69 -17.98
CA SER A 26 22.37 9.54 -17.61
C SER A 26 21.59 8.81 -18.68
N GLY A 27 20.39 8.34 -18.39
CA GLY A 27 19.57 7.66 -19.38
C GLY A 27 18.43 6.88 -18.75
N THR A 28 17.79 6.05 -19.56
CA THR A 28 16.72 5.15 -19.15
C THR A 28 17.05 3.70 -19.49
N ILE A 29 16.61 2.80 -18.64
CA ILE A 29 16.74 1.35 -18.86
C ILE A 29 15.37 0.80 -19.21
N LYS A 30 15.29 0.02 -20.29
CA LYS A 30 14.03 -0.52 -20.82
C LYS A 30 14.09 -2.03 -20.99
N ASP A 31 12.95 -2.69 -20.89
CA ASP A 31 12.74 -4.05 -21.39
C ASP A 31 12.86 -4.03 -22.93
N GLY A 32 13.79 -4.76 -23.47
CA GLY A 32 14.01 -4.82 -24.93
C GLY A 32 12.90 -5.54 -25.71
N THR A 33 12.03 -6.29 -25.02
CA THR A 33 10.91 -7.02 -25.63
C THR A 33 9.64 -6.17 -25.67
N THR A 34 9.39 -5.39 -24.62
CA THR A 34 8.14 -4.61 -24.48
C THR A 34 8.37 -3.10 -24.64
N GLY A 35 9.62 -2.62 -24.49
CA GLY A 35 9.99 -1.21 -24.44
C GLY A 35 9.64 -0.50 -23.13
N GLU A 36 9.14 -1.24 -22.14
CA GLU A 36 8.73 -0.72 -20.83
C GLU A 36 9.95 -0.34 -19.97
N GLN A 37 9.88 0.79 -19.26
CA GLN A 37 10.97 1.24 -18.40
C GLN A 37 11.17 0.33 -17.19
N LEU A 38 12.43 0.00 -16.84
CA LEU A 38 12.78 -0.87 -15.72
C LEU A 38 13.11 -0.04 -14.47
N ILE A 39 12.32 -0.20 -13.42
CA ILE A 39 12.44 0.48 -12.13
C ILE A 39 13.41 -0.30 -11.24
N GLY A 40 14.43 0.38 -10.67
CA GLY A 40 15.41 -0.27 -9.79
C GLY A 40 16.44 -1.12 -10.54
N ALA A 41 16.61 -0.93 -11.85
CA ALA A 41 17.72 -1.52 -12.59
C ALA A 41 19.04 -0.92 -12.12
N THR A 42 20.07 -1.74 -11.95
CA THR A 42 21.39 -1.33 -11.43
C THR A 42 22.33 -0.99 -12.58
N ILE A 43 23.03 0.13 -12.47
CA ILE A 43 24.06 0.60 -13.37
C ILE A 43 25.38 0.70 -12.61
N ARG A 44 26.45 0.09 -13.12
CA ARG A 44 27.80 0.14 -12.55
C ARG A 44 28.82 0.48 -13.62
N ILE A 45 29.91 1.13 -13.21
CA ILE A 45 31.09 1.37 -14.03
C ILE A 45 32.12 0.31 -13.63
N LYS A 46 32.52 -0.58 -14.55
CA LYS A 46 33.44 -1.70 -14.25
C LYS A 46 34.80 -1.22 -13.75
N GLU A 47 35.34 -0.21 -14.36
CA GLU A 47 36.63 0.40 -14.03
C GLU A 47 36.59 1.19 -12.72
N LEU A 48 35.39 1.52 -12.23
CA LEU A 48 35.14 2.22 -10.98
C LEU A 48 34.15 1.39 -10.11
N PRO A 49 34.58 0.27 -9.51
CA PRO A 49 33.67 -0.69 -8.84
C PRO A 49 32.81 -0.07 -7.73
N GLN A 50 33.26 1.06 -7.19
CA GLN A 50 32.57 1.80 -6.15
C GLN A 50 31.48 2.75 -6.71
N SER A 51 31.50 3.04 -8.02
CA SER A 51 30.54 3.90 -8.68
C SER A 51 29.39 3.09 -9.24
N GLY A 52 28.20 3.29 -8.65
CA GLY A 52 26.96 2.63 -9.07
C GLY A 52 25.74 3.44 -8.70
N THR A 53 24.68 3.25 -9.47
CA THR A 53 23.35 3.85 -9.22
C THR A 53 22.25 2.89 -9.63
N VAL A 54 21.01 3.21 -9.27
CA VAL A 54 19.83 2.47 -9.70
C VAL A 54 18.85 3.39 -10.40
N THR A 55 18.04 2.85 -11.31
CA THR A 55 16.97 3.63 -11.93
C THR A 55 15.92 4.01 -10.91
N ASN A 56 15.43 5.25 -10.98
CA ASN A 56 14.34 5.74 -10.13
C ASN A 56 12.99 5.11 -10.50
N SER A 57 11.90 5.53 -9.85
CA SER A 57 10.53 5.05 -10.10
C SER A 57 10.02 5.31 -11.53
N TYR A 58 10.80 5.99 -12.34
CA TYR A 58 10.50 6.36 -13.72
C TYR A 58 11.50 5.77 -14.72
N GLY A 59 12.36 4.83 -14.29
CA GLY A 59 13.37 4.19 -15.13
C GLY A 59 14.57 5.05 -15.49
N PHE A 60 14.68 6.26 -14.92
CA PHE A 60 15.79 7.19 -15.16
C PHE A 60 16.95 6.96 -14.19
N TYR A 61 18.19 7.10 -14.66
CA TYR A 61 19.40 7.09 -13.83
C TYR A 61 20.34 8.23 -14.20
N SER A 62 21.21 8.61 -13.24
CA SER A 62 22.34 9.50 -13.46
C SER A 62 23.51 9.05 -12.58
N ILE A 63 24.72 8.98 -13.15
CA ILE A 63 25.96 8.59 -12.48
C ILE A 63 27.09 9.48 -13.01
N TYR A 64 28.15 9.69 -12.22
CA TYR A 64 29.27 10.54 -12.58
C TYR A 64 30.58 9.74 -12.67
N ALA A 65 31.44 10.14 -13.61
CA ALA A 65 32.81 9.64 -13.69
C ALA A 65 33.78 10.75 -14.16
N PRO A 66 35.07 10.63 -13.83
CA PRO A 66 36.09 11.43 -14.46
C PRO A 66 36.10 11.27 -15.98
N GLU A 67 36.78 12.13 -16.71
CA GLU A 67 37.05 11.95 -18.14
C GLU A 67 37.83 10.64 -18.36
N GLY A 68 37.39 9.82 -19.33
CA GLY A 68 38.02 8.49 -19.59
C GLY A 68 37.15 7.53 -20.37
N ASP A 69 37.69 6.35 -20.63
CA ASP A 69 36.97 5.24 -21.26
C ASP A 69 36.46 4.29 -20.22
N TYR A 70 35.18 3.94 -20.32
CA TYR A 70 34.48 3.12 -19.32
C TYR A 70 33.60 2.06 -19.95
N THR A 71 33.37 0.98 -19.20
CA THR A 71 32.39 -0.04 -19.51
C THR A 71 31.24 0.03 -18.51
N LEU A 72 30.07 0.46 -18.97
CA LEU A 72 28.84 0.45 -18.17
C LEU A 72 28.28 -0.99 -18.15
N LEU A 73 27.96 -1.48 -16.97
CA LEU A 73 27.26 -2.74 -16.75
C LEU A 73 25.85 -2.46 -16.27
N PHE A 74 24.86 -2.84 -17.08
CA PHE A 74 23.44 -2.75 -16.77
C PHE A 74 22.89 -4.10 -16.34
N THR A 75 22.23 -4.16 -15.18
CA THR A 75 21.69 -5.41 -14.63
C THR A 75 20.30 -5.21 -14.07
N TYR A 76 19.44 -6.21 -14.25
CA TYR A 76 18.13 -6.28 -13.62
C TYR A 76 17.72 -7.73 -13.39
N THR A 77 16.99 -8.01 -12.30
CA THR A 77 16.59 -9.38 -11.93
C THR A 77 15.73 -10.02 -13.02
N GLY A 78 16.14 -11.17 -13.52
CA GLY A 78 15.44 -11.89 -14.60
C GLY A 78 15.87 -11.50 -16.01
N TYR A 79 16.80 -10.55 -16.17
CA TYR A 79 17.30 -10.08 -17.47
C TYR A 79 18.75 -10.45 -17.68
N GLU A 80 19.17 -10.56 -18.95
CA GLU A 80 20.57 -10.70 -19.32
C GLU A 80 21.33 -9.40 -19.02
N PRO A 81 22.53 -9.45 -18.41
CA PRO A 81 23.35 -8.27 -18.24
C PRO A 81 23.78 -7.69 -19.58
N VAL A 82 23.80 -6.37 -19.70
CA VAL A 82 24.27 -5.65 -20.89
C VAL A 82 25.50 -4.83 -20.53
N GLU A 83 26.56 -4.95 -21.33
CA GLU A 83 27.77 -4.15 -21.24
C GLU A 83 27.85 -3.19 -22.40
N GLN A 84 28.13 -1.92 -22.09
CA GLN A 84 28.30 -0.88 -23.12
C GLN A 84 29.55 -0.06 -22.84
N LYS A 85 30.46 -0.03 -23.81
CA LYS A 85 31.68 0.79 -23.76
C LYS A 85 31.35 2.23 -24.17
N ILE A 86 31.87 3.19 -23.44
CA ILE A 86 31.71 4.62 -23.69
C ILE A 86 33.05 5.35 -23.53
N SER A 87 33.24 6.43 -24.29
CA SER A 87 34.32 7.42 -24.09
C SER A 87 33.70 8.70 -23.56
N LEU A 88 34.02 9.03 -22.31
CA LEU A 88 33.39 10.10 -21.54
C LEU A 88 34.25 11.38 -21.57
N HIS A 89 33.97 12.30 -22.49
CA HIS A 89 34.61 13.61 -22.60
C HIS A 89 33.64 14.77 -22.33
N GLN A 90 32.36 14.48 -22.26
CA GLN A 90 31.26 15.40 -21.96
C GLN A 90 30.09 14.65 -21.33
N ASN A 91 29.07 15.36 -20.82
CA ASN A 91 27.87 14.73 -20.35
C ASN A 91 27.18 13.92 -21.47
N GLN A 92 26.85 12.65 -21.20
CA GLN A 92 26.27 11.72 -22.17
C GLN A 92 24.94 11.14 -21.70
N VAL A 93 24.05 10.91 -22.67
CA VAL A 93 22.83 10.13 -22.45
C VAL A 93 23.05 8.73 -23.04
N VAL A 94 22.89 7.70 -22.20
CA VAL A 94 23.10 6.30 -22.56
C VAL A 94 21.85 5.50 -22.13
N ASN A 95 21.04 5.10 -23.11
CA ASN A 95 19.87 4.25 -22.90
C ASN A 95 20.24 2.80 -23.19
N ALA A 96 19.76 1.86 -22.36
CA ALA A 96 20.04 0.45 -22.55
C ALA A 96 18.77 -0.41 -22.53
N PRO A 97 18.50 -1.18 -23.60
CA PRO A 97 17.48 -2.23 -23.57
C PRO A 97 18.05 -3.51 -22.96
N LEU A 98 17.40 -4.07 -21.94
CA LEU A 98 17.74 -5.38 -21.38
C LEU A 98 16.82 -6.45 -21.94
N GLN A 99 17.34 -7.63 -22.25
CA GLN A 99 16.58 -8.78 -22.74
C GLN A 99 16.24 -9.74 -21.60
N LEU A 100 14.99 -10.23 -21.55
CA LEU A 100 14.63 -11.30 -20.64
C LEU A 100 15.51 -12.54 -20.89
N LYS A 101 15.94 -13.21 -19.84
CA LYS A 101 16.63 -14.50 -19.97
C LYS A 101 15.72 -15.52 -20.62
N SER A 102 16.10 -16.03 -21.78
CA SER A 102 15.27 -16.93 -22.61
C SER A 102 15.24 -18.37 -22.09
N ASP A 103 16.15 -18.77 -21.20
CA ASP A 103 16.27 -20.13 -20.69
C ASP A 103 16.11 -20.16 -19.15
N LEU A 104 15.17 -20.97 -18.68
CA LEU A 104 15.10 -21.49 -17.32
C LEU A 104 16.20 -22.56 -17.07
N LYS A 105 17.36 -22.38 -17.66
CA LYS A 105 18.55 -23.09 -17.16
C LYS A 105 18.76 -22.56 -15.76
N GLU A 106 19.01 -23.49 -14.85
CA GLU A 106 19.42 -23.25 -13.46
C GLU A 106 20.05 -21.87 -13.35
N ILE A 107 19.39 -20.95 -12.63
CA ILE A 107 19.88 -19.59 -12.45
C ILE A 107 21.16 -19.74 -11.62
N VAL A 108 22.24 -20.08 -12.27
CA VAL A 108 23.59 -19.94 -11.74
C VAL A 108 23.87 -18.44 -11.80
N ILE A 109 23.54 -17.76 -10.72
CA ILE A 109 23.96 -16.38 -10.53
C ILE A 109 25.47 -16.44 -10.41
N ARG A 110 26.15 -15.98 -11.44
CA ARG A 110 27.55 -15.61 -11.28
C ARG A 110 27.59 -14.44 -10.28
N ALA A 111 28.53 -14.48 -9.36
CA ALA A 111 28.75 -13.49 -8.30
C ALA A 111 28.92 -12.03 -8.79
N ASP A 112 28.95 -11.81 -10.10
CA ASP A 112 29.27 -10.54 -10.75
C ASP A 112 28.11 -9.53 -10.83
N ALA A 113 26.90 -9.87 -10.37
CA ALA A 113 25.76 -8.95 -10.36
C ALA A 113 24.95 -9.07 -9.04
N PRO A 114 25.46 -8.59 -7.91
CA PRO A 114 24.67 -8.59 -6.69
C PRO A 114 23.64 -7.45 -6.74
N ASN A 115 22.37 -7.78 -6.88
CA ASN A 115 21.33 -6.89 -6.37
C ASN A 115 21.40 -6.97 -4.84
N ASN A 116 22.08 -6.01 -4.23
CA ASN A 116 22.40 -5.96 -2.80
C ASN A 116 21.52 -4.92 -2.07
N ASP A 117 20.36 -4.58 -2.63
CA ASP A 117 19.47 -3.53 -2.09
C ASP A 117 19.12 -3.77 -0.61
N ASN A 118 18.97 -5.04 -0.21
CA ASN A 118 18.74 -5.39 1.19
C ASN A 118 19.82 -4.83 2.12
N VAL A 119 21.08 -4.80 1.70
CA VAL A 119 22.23 -4.33 2.50
C VAL A 119 22.59 -2.88 2.18
N SER A 120 22.67 -2.50 0.91
CA SER A 120 23.21 -1.22 0.46
C SER A 120 22.23 -0.02 0.52
N SER A 121 20.91 -0.26 0.43
CA SER A 121 19.93 0.83 0.51
C SER A 121 19.93 1.48 1.90
N PRO A 122 19.91 2.81 2.04
CA PRO A 122 19.80 3.48 3.33
C PRO A 122 18.41 3.34 3.95
N GLN A 123 17.42 3.03 3.16
CA GLN A 123 16.04 2.86 3.62
C GLN A 123 15.87 1.55 4.37
N MET A 124 15.08 1.58 5.44
CA MET A 124 14.74 0.43 6.26
C MET A 124 13.23 0.19 6.26
N GLY A 125 12.81 -1.08 6.33
CA GLY A 125 11.39 -1.44 6.28
C GLY A 125 10.76 -1.22 4.91
N VAL A 126 11.54 -1.34 3.83
CA VAL A 126 11.04 -1.25 2.44
C VAL A 126 11.06 -2.63 1.81
N GLU A 127 9.90 -3.08 1.34
CA GLU A 127 9.73 -4.35 0.65
C GLU A 127 9.27 -4.12 -0.78
N LYS A 128 10.06 -4.58 -1.73
CA LYS A 128 9.69 -4.62 -3.15
C LYS A 128 9.24 -6.03 -3.51
N LEU A 129 8.03 -6.15 -4.02
CA LEU A 129 7.45 -7.44 -4.38
C LEU A 129 7.61 -7.71 -5.87
N ASN A 130 8.18 -8.87 -6.18
CA ASN A 130 8.30 -9.34 -7.55
C ASN A 130 6.96 -9.96 -8.02
N MET A 131 6.36 -9.41 -9.09
CA MET A 131 5.09 -9.89 -9.63
C MET A 131 5.15 -11.36 -10.07
N ALA A 132 6.30 -11.87 -10.55
CA ALA A 132 6.45 -13.27 -10.90
C ALA A 132 6.30 -14.19 -9.68
N GLN A 133 6.78 -13.79 -8.50
CA GLN A 133 6.60 -14.53 -7.25
C GLN A 133 5.15 -14.42 -6.75
N ILE A 134 4.55 -13.22 -6.76
CA ILE A 134 3.15 -13.00 -6.37
C ILE A 134 2.22 -13.94 -7.17
N ASN A 135 2.47 -14.07 -8.46
CA ASN A 135 1.66 -14.89 -9.36
C ASN A 135 1.72 -16.40 -9.09
N GLN A 136 2.67 -16.88 -8.28
CA GLN A 136 2.84 -18.29 -7.92
C GLN A 136 2.31 -18.63 -6.53
N ILE A 137 1.97 -17.65 -5.69
CA ILE A 137 1.45 -17.87 -4.34
C ILE A 137 0.00 -18.36 -4.42
N PRO A 138 -0.36 -19.42 -3.65
CA PRO A 138 -1.75 -19.88 -3.57
C PRO A 138 -2.63 -18.80 -2.96
N VAL A 139 -3.81 -18.62 -3.53
CA VAL A 139 -4.73 -17.57 -3.11
C VAL A 139 -6.17 -18.06 -3.12
N LEU A 140 -7.05 -17.32 -2.45
CA LEU A 140 -8.46 -17.61 -2.36
C LEU A 140 -9.10 -17.68 -3.77
N LEU A 141 -9.78 -18.78 -4.06
CA LEU A 141 -10.59 -18.99 -5.28
C LEU A 141 -9.81 -18.79 -6.58
N GLY A 142 -8.46 -18.88 -6.56
CA GLY A 142 -7.62 -18.74 -7.74
C GLY A 142 -7.35 -17.30 -8.19
N GLU A 143 -7.80 -16.30 -7.45
CA GLU A 143 -7.50 -14.89 -7.70
C GLU A 143 -6.18 -14.47 -7.07
N ARG A 144 -5.27 -13.97 -7.90
CA ARG A 144 -3.97 -13.43 -7.48
C ARG A 144 -4.17 -12.09 -6.78
N ASP A 145 -3.71 -11.97 -5.53
CA ASP A 145 -4.04 -10.85 -4.66
C ASP A 145 -2.79 -10.23 -4.04
N ILE A 146 -2.57 -8.95 -4.35
CA ILE A 146 -1.42 -8.18 -3.86
C ILE A 146 -1.55 -7.93 -2.34
N LEU A 147 -2.74 -7.55 -1.85
CA LEU A 147 -2.94 -7.26 -0.44
C LEU A 147 -2.80 -8.51 0.44
N LYS A 148 -3.26 -9.66 -0.05
CA LYS A 148 -3.04 -10.95 0.64
C LYS A 148 -1.55 -11.31 0.65
N THR A 149 -0.81 -11.02 -0.43
CA THR A 149 0.63 -11.29 -0.50
C THR A 149 1.42 -10.40 0.44
N ILE A 150 1.16 -9.08 0.51
CA ILE A 150 1.86 -8.20 1.45
C ILE A 150 1.58 -8.57 2.91
N SER A 151 0.42 -9.16 3.20
CA SER A 151 0.09 -9.65 4.55
C SER A 151 0.92 -10.89 4.97
N LEU A 152 1.71 -11.47 4.06
CA LEU A 152 2.70 -12.53 4.36
C LEU A 152 4.08 -11.98 4.71
N LEU A 153 4.26 -10.65 4.74
CA LEU A 153 5.51 -9.98 5.10
C LEU A 153 5.54 -9.65 6.60
N PRO A 154 6.70 -9.67 7.25
CA PRO A 154 6.81 -9.32 8.67
C PRO A 154 6.38 -7.86 8.90
N GLY A 155 5.73 -7.61 10.04
CA GLY A 155 5.19 -6.30 10.40
C GLY A 155 3.90 -5.90 9.69
N VAL A 156 3.36 -6.74 8.80
CA VAL A 156 2.08 -6.54 8.11
C VAL A 156 1.08 -7.58 8.58
N LYS A 157 -0.07 -7.15 9.08
CA LYS A 157 -1.12 -8.03 9.59
C LYS A 157 -2.38 -7.86 8.76
N SER A 158 -2.98 -8.97 8.36
CA SER A 158 -4.32 -8.97 7.77
C SER A 158 -5.36 -8.55 8.82
N SER A 159 -6.34 -7.77 8.41
CA SER A 159 -7.51 -7.48 9.25
C SER A 159 -8.42 -8.69 9.46
N GLY A 160 -8.13 -9.81 8.80
CA GLY A 160 -8.89 -11.05 8.85
C GLY A 160 -9.77 -11.24 7.60
N GLU A 161 -10.37 -12.43 7.49
CA GLU A 161 -11.28 -12.73 6.39
C GLU A 161 -12.57 -11.91 6.51
N GLY A 162 -13.07 -11.40 5.39
CA GLY A 162 -14.25 -10.56 5.38
C GLY A 162 -14.06 -9.14 5.93
N ASN A 163 -12.82 -8.72 6.17
CA ASN A 163 -12.49 -7.39 6.63
C ASN A 163 -11.63 -6.65 5.60
N THR A 164 -11.91 -5.38 5.40
CA THR A 164 -11.13 -4.53 4.51
C THR A 164 -9.83 -4.07 5.16
N GLY A 165 -8.76 -3.92 4.35
CA GLY A 165 -7.52 -3.33 4.79
C GLY A 165 -6.50 -4.28 5.42
N PHE A 166 -5.42 -3.69 5.88
CA PHE A 166 -4.30 -4.34 6.56
C PHE A 166 -3.67 -3.37 7.56
N TYR A 167 -2.93 -3.89 8.52
CA TYR A 167 -2.27 -3.13 9.57
C TYR A 167 -0.77 -3.26 9.46
N VAL A 168 -0.05 -2.15 9.56
CA VAL A 168 1.42 -2.12 9.51
C VAL A 168 1.98 -1.55 10.80
N ARG A 169 2.86 -2.30 11.47
CA ARG A 169 3.54 -1.86 12.69
C ARG A 169 2.59 -1.19 13.68
N GLY A 170 1.43 -1.82 13.91
CA GLY A 170 0.42 -1.39 14.88
C GLY A 170 -0.42 -0.18 14.50
N GLY A 171 -0.26 0.38 13.30
CA GLY A 171 -1.16 1.43 12.81
C GLY A 171 -2.55 0.90 12.46
N GLY A 172 -3.52 1.80 12.32
CA GLY A 172 -4.86 1.53 11.81
C GLY A 172 -4.85 1.18 10.32
N SER A 173 -5.93 0.62 9.81
CA SER A 173 -6.06 0.30 8.38
C SER A 173 -6.14 1.57 7.51
N ASP A 174 -6.75 2.63 8.01
CA ASP A 174 -6.82 3.96 7.39
C ASP A 174 -5.49 4.72 7.46
N GLN A 175 -4.55 4.26 8.29
CA GLN A 175 -3.23 4.87 8.46
C GLN A 175 -2.21 4.39 7.41
N ASN A 176 -2.65 3.65 6.38
CA ASN A 176 -1.85 3.24 5.24
C ASN A 176 -2.22 4.07 4.00
N LEU A 177 -1.23 4.68 3.36
CA LEU A 177 -1.41 5.33 2.07
C LEU A 177 -1.31 4.28 0.96
N ILE A 178 -2.39 4.08 0.23
CA ILE A 178 -2.42 3.13 -0.88
C ILE A 178 -2.53 3.92 -2.18
N LEU A 179 -1.53 3.79 -3.04
CA LEU A 179 -1.41 4.52 -4.29
C LEU A 179 -1.44 3.56 -5.48
N LEU A 180 -2.21 3.90 -6.51
CA LEU A 180 -2.18 3.27 -7.82
C LEU A 180 -1.81 4.33 -8.86
N ASP A 181 -0.61 4.21 -9.45
CA ASP A 181 -0.03 5.25 -10.33
C ASP A 181 -0.20 6.66 -9.74
N GLU A 182 0.21 6.85 -8.47
CA GLU A 182 0.17 8.07 -7.67
C GLU A 182 -1.22 8.48 -7.15
N ALA A 183 -2.31 7.91 -7.66
CA ALA A 183 -3.66 8.21 -7.20
C ALA A 183 -4.02 7.44 -5.93
N THR A 184 -4.63 8.10 -4.95
CA THR A 184 -5.07 7.47 -3.70
C THR A 184 -6.25 6.53 -3.95
N VAL A 185 -6.14 5.29 -3.45
CA VAL A 185 -7.23 4.31 -3.41
C VAL A 185 -7.72 4.18 -1.97
N TYR A 186 -8.92 4.65 -1.68
CA TYR A 186 -9.43 4.73 -0.31
C TYR A 186 -9.83 3.38 0.27
N ASN A 187 -10.65 2.62 -0.43
CA ASN A 187 -10.96 1.24 -0.07
C ASN A 187 -10.39 0.32 -1.14
N ALA A 188 -9.27 -0.32 -0.82
CA ALA A 188 -8.52 -1.13 -1.77
C ALA A 188 -9.01 -2.59 -1.83
N SER A 189 -10.26 -2.86 -1.44
CA SER A 189 -10.79 -4.22 -1.31
C SER A 189 -12.17 -4.38 -1.93
N HIS A 190 -12.38 -5.54 -2.56
CA HIS A 190 -13.68 -6.03 -3.01
C HIS A 190 -14.28 -7.04 -2.03
N PHE A 191 -15.59 -7.15 -2.02
CA PHE A 191 -16.35 -8.09 -1.18
C PHE A 191 -15.86 -8.10 0.27
N PHE A 192 -15.88 -6.93 0.91
CA PHE A 192 -15.52 -6.82 2.33
C PHE A 192 -14.13 -7.39 2.64
N GLY A 193 -13.15 -7.24 1.74
CA GLY A 193 -11.77 -7.65 1.98
C GLY A 193 -11.39 -9.05 1.47
N PHE A 194 -12.27 -9.76 0.79
CA PHE A 194 -11.94 -11.05 0.21
C PHE A 194 -10.97 -10.96 -0.96
N PHE A 195 -11.05 -9.88 -1.74
CA PHE A 195 -10.18 -9.64 -2.90
C PHE A 195 -9.66 -8.22 -2.89
N SER A 196 -8.45 -8.00 -3.40
CA SER A 196 -7.95 -6.65 -3.63
C SER A 196 -8.54 -6.04 -4.90
N THR A 197 -8.61 -4.70 -4.93
CA THR A 197 -8.99 -3.93 -6.12
C THR A 197 -7.93 -3.99 -7.23
N PHE A 198 -6.73 -4.51 -6.93
CA PHE A 198 -5.61 -4.54 -7.86
C PHE A 198 -5.63 -5.81 -8.71
N ASN A 199 -5.93 -5.67 -9.99
CA ASN A 199 -5.80 -6.75 -10.96
C ASN A 199 -4.31 -7.03 -11.24
N SER A 200 -3.80 -8.18 -10.79
CA SER A 200 -2.39 -8.55 -10.90
C SER A 200 -1.84 -8.53 -12.34
N ASP A 201 -2.68 -8.74 -13.36
CA ASP A 201 -2.26 -8.69 -14.76
C ASP A 201 -1.97 -7.26 -15.24
N ALA A 202 -2.52 -6.23 -14.54
CA ALA A 202 -2.30 -4.83 -14.84
C ALA A 202 -1.12 -4.21 -14.07
N ILE A 203 -0.56 -4.93 -13.08
CA ILE A 203 0.45 -4.37 -12.15
C ILE A 203 1.86 -4.77 -12.57
N LYS A 204 2.77 -3.79 -12.49
CA LYS A 204 4.20 -3.90 -12.80
C LYS A 204 5.06 -4.01 -11.55
N ASP A 205 4.89 -3.07 -10.62
CA ASP A 205 5.71 -2.94 -9.42
C ASP A 205 4.85 -2.66 -8.19
N VAL A 206 5.29 -3.20 -7.05
CA VAL A 206 4.65 -3.00 -5.75
C VAL A 206 5.73 -2.75 -4.72
N SER A 207 5.71 -1.56 -4.12
CA SER A 207 6.64 -1.17 -3.08
C SER A 207 5.89 -0.82 -1.79
N LEU A 208 6.24 -1.49 -0.69
CA LEU A 208 5.69 -1.25 0.64
C LEU A 208 6.74 -0.60 1.53
N PHE A 209 6.45 0.58 2.05
CA PHE A 209 7.26 1.33 3.02
C PHE A 209 6.64 1.19 4.42
N LYS A 210 7.25 0.40 5.31
CA LYS A 210 6.83 0.20 6.72
C LYS A 210 7.53 1.15 7.70
N GLY A 211 8.63 1.77 7.26
CA GLY A 211 9.48 2.71 8.00
C GLY A 211 10.46 3.37 7.03
N GLY A 212 11.28 4.30 7.49
CA GLY A 212 12.21 5.02 6.61
C GLY A 212 11.52 5.67 5.40
N MET A 213 10.30 6.16 5.61
CA MET A 213 9.43 6.69 4.55
C MET A 213 10.08 7.92 3.89
N PRO A 214 10.23 7.94 2.54
CA PRO A 214 10.75 9.10 1.82
C PRO A 214 9.90 10.37 2.01
N ALA A 215 10.51 11.55 1.87
CA ALA A 215 9.84 12.83 2.14
C ALA A 215 8.75 13.19 1.12
N GLU A 216 8.78 12.60 -0.08
CA GLU A 216 7.74 12.75 -1.11
C GLU A 216 6.37 12.18 -0.71
N TYR A 217 6.32 11.23 0.25
CA TYR A 217 5.07 10.65 0.74
C TYR A 217 4.64 11.28 2.06
N GLY A 218 3.34 11.39 2.32
CA GLY A 218 2.77 11.92 3.54
C GLY A 218 1.26 11.71 3.65
N GLY A 219 0.63 12.28 4.67
CA GLY A 219 -0.83 12.23 4.87
C GLY A 219 -1.35 10.92 5.49
N ARG A 220 -0.45 9.97 5.85
CA ARG A 220 -0.79 8.74 6.59
C ARG A 220 0.30 8.39 7.60
N LEU A 221 -0.08 7.71 8.69
CA LEU A 221 0.80 7.50 9.84
C LEU A 221 1.65 6.24 9.76
N SER A 222 1.23 5.21 9.02
CA SER A 222 1.73 3.85 9.23
C SER A 222 2.61 3.34 8.10
N SER A 223 2.10 3.34 6.89
CA SER A 223 2.83 2.83 5.72
C SER A 223 2.41 3.51 4.42
N VAL A 224 3.23 3.29 3.38
CA VAL A 224 2.87 3.61 1.99
C VAL A 224 2.95 2.34 1.17
N LEU A 225 1.89 2.02 0.46
CA LEU A 225 1.84 0.98 -0.56
C LEU A 225 1.76 1.68 -1.93
N ASP A 226 2.88 1.74 -2.63
CA ASP A 226 2.97 2.35 -3.96
C ASP A 226 2.91 1.26 -5.03
N ILE A 227 1.85 1.29 -5.84
CA ILE A 227 1.56 0.32 -6.89
C ILE A 227 1.63 1.01 -8.24
N LYS A 228 2.45 0.49 -9.14
CA LYS A 228 2.59 0.98 -10.52
C LYS A 228 1.95 0.00 -11.50
N MET A 229 1.14 0.52 -12.41
CA MET A 229 0.56 -0.28 -13.51
C MET A 229 1.56 -0.48 -14.64
N ASN A 230 1.41 -1.60 -15.38
CA ASN A 230 2.13 -1.86 -16.63
C ASN A 230 1.94 -0.71 -17.62
N GLU A 231 2.99 -0.36 -18.35
CA GLU A 231 2.96 0.71 -19.37
C GLU A 231 2.42 0.21 -20.71
N GLY A 232 2.37 -1.12 -20.91
CA GLY A 232 1.99 -1.77 -22.17
C GLY A 232 3.20 -2.05 -23.06
N ASN A 233 2.98 -2.85 -24.10
CA ASN A 233 4.01 -3.27 -25.02
C ASN A 233 4.08 -2.35 -26.24
N ASN A 234 5.19 -1.63 -26.43
CA ASN A 234 5.34 -0.72 -27.57
C ASN A 234 5.91 -1.39 -28.84
N GLN A 235 6.14 -2.72 -28.81
CA GLN A 235 6.68 -3.50 -29.92
C GLN A 235 5.62 -4.36 -30.60
N ASN A 236 4.80 -5.06 -29.80
CA ASN A 236 3.86 -6.07 -30.29
C ASN A 236 2.52 -5.97 -29.56
N TYR A 237 1.44 -6.35 -30.25
CA TYR A 237 0.16 -6.56 -29.59
C TYR A 237 0.19 -7.89 -28.85
N THR A 238 -0.29 -7.90 -27.62
CA THR A 238 -0.45 -9.11 -26.81
C THR A 238 -1.81 -9.12 -26.13
N VAL A 239 -2.37 -10.31 -26.00
CA VAL A 239 -3.60 -10.57 -25.25
C VAL A 239 -3.30 -11.65 -24.23
N GLN A 240 -3.58 -11.37 -22.97
CA GLN A 240 -3.47 -12.37 -21.91
C GLN A 240 -4.69 -12.34 -21.01
N GLY A 241 -4.96 -13.44 -20.33
CA GLY A 241 -6.07 -13.51 -19.41
C GLY A 241 -6.15 -14.79 -18.61
N GLY A 242 -7.20 -14.89 -17.82
CA GLY A 242 -7.49 -16.07 -17.01
C GLY A 242 -8.99 -16.29 -16.86
N LEU A 243 -9.39 -17.57 -16.92
CA LEU A 243 -10.73 -18.04 -16.65
C LEU A 243 -10.68 -18.92 -15.40
N GLY A 244 -11.24 -18.45 -14.30
CA GLY A 244 -11.35 -19.15 -13.03
C GLY A 244 -12.78 -19.62 -12.75
N LEU A 245 -13.00 -20.27 -11.61
CA LEU A 245 -14.32 -20.75 -11.19
C LEU A 245 -15.32 -19.61 -10.96
N ILE A 246 -14.86 -18.49 -10.41
CA ILE A 246 -15.75 -17.39 -9.97
C ILE A 246 -15.43 -16.06 -10.64
N SER A 247 -14.33 -15.96 -11.37
CA SER A 247 -13.87 -14.71 -11.98
C SER A 247 -13.17 -14.95 -13.30
N SER A 248 -13.20 -13.92 -14.14
CA SER A 248 -12.43 -13.87 -15.37
C SER A 248 -11.71 -12.55 -15.48
N ARG A 249 -10.53 -12.58 -16.09
CA ARG A 249 -9.74 -11.40 -16.37
C ARG A 249 -9.16 -11.46 -17.78
N ILE A 250 -8.98 -10.28 -18.37
CA ILE A 250 -8.37 -10.11 -19.68
C ILE A 250 -7.51 -8.85 -19.67
N LYS A 251 -6.35 -8.91 -20.32
CA LYS A 251 -5.49 -7.75 -20.59
C LYS A 251 -5.14 -7.73 -22.07
N VAL A 252 -5.26 -6.56 -22.68
CA VAL A 252 -4.84 -6.27 -24.04
C VAL A 252 -3.84 -5.12 -23.99
N GLU A 253 -2.70 -5.28 -24.63
CA GLU A 253 -1.69 -4.25 -24.73
C GLU A 253 -1.05 -4.25 -26.11
N GLY A 254 -0.51 -3.09 -26.51
CA GLY A 254 0.15 -2.96 -27.80
C GLY A 254 0.68 -1.55 -28.05
N PRO A 255 1.40 -1.36 -29.18
CA PRO A 255 1.91 -0.05 -29.58
C PRO A 255 0.76 0.89 -30.00
N LEU A 256 0.78 2.13 -29.47
CA LEU A 256 0.11 3.27 -30.09
C LEU A 256 0.91 3.75 -31.31
N VAL A 257 2.20 3.90 -31.08
CA VAL A 257 3.22 4.14 -32.10
C VAL A 257 4.42 3.30 -31.74
N LYS A 258 4.84 2.43 -32.66
CA LYS A 258 5.96 1.50 -32.42
C LYS A 258 7.19 2.27 -31.93
N ASP A 259 7.88 1.73 -30.92
CA ASP A 259 9.05 2.28 -30.23
C ASP A 259 8.81 3.60 -29.44
N LYS A 260 7.66 4.27 -29.63
CA LYS A 260 7.39 5.58 -29.00
C LYS A 260 6.29 5.60 -27.99
N GLY A 261 5.30 4.73 -28.09
CA GLY A 261 4.19 4.75 -27.15
C GLY A 261 3.39 3.47 -27.18
N SER A 262 2.79 3.15 -26.03
CA SER A 262 2.02 1.93 -25.83
C SER A 262 0.71 2.22 -25.08
N PHE A 263 -0.18 1.25 -25.15
CA PHE A 263 -1.37 1.20 -24.30
C PHE A 263 -1.50 -0.17 -23.63
N MET A 264 -2.21 -0.17 -22.50
CA MET A 264 -2.66 -1.35 -21.79
C MET A 264 -4.10 -1.11 -21.33
N ILE A 265 -4.97 -2.10 -21.57
CA ILE A 265 -6.33 -2.15 -21.02
C ILE A 265 -6.48 -3.52 -20.36
N SER A 266 -6.94 -3.53 -19.11
CA SER A 266 -7.18 -4.76 -18.37
C SER A 266 -8.53 -4.69 -17.69
N ALA A 267 -9.32 -5.75 -17.80
CA ALA A 267 -10.63 -5.88 -17.17
C ALA A 267 -10.70 -7.18 -16.37
N ARG A 268 -11.43 -7.14 -15.26
CA ARG A 268 -11.74 -8.30 -14.42
C ARG A 268 -13.19 -8.20 -13.96
N ARG A 269 -13.88 -9.35 -13.89
CA ARG A 269 -15.23 -9.47 -13.32
C ARG A 269 -15.39 -10.80 -12.61
N THR A 270 -16.06 -10.77 -11.45
CA THR A 270 -16.59 -11.98 -10.81
C THR A 270 -18.01 -12.27 -11.31
N TYR A 271 -18.41 -13.54 -11.26
CA TYR A 271 -19.72 -13.99 -11.71
C TYR A 271 -20.39 -14.95 -10.72
N ILE A 272 -20.19 -14.71 -9.42
CA ILE A 272 -20.88 -15.44 -8.34
C ILE A 272 -22.41 -15.34 -8.51
N ASP A 273 -22.89 -14.18 -8.97
CA ASP A 273 -24.30 -13.92 -9.30
C ASP A 273 -24.90 -14.95 -10.28
N PHE A 274 -24.07 -15.54 -11.15
CA PHE A 274 -24.52 -16.56 -12.08
C PHE A 274 -24.93 -17.87 -11.35
N PHE A 275 -24.22 -18.23 -10.28
CA PHE A 275 -24.53 -19.40 -9.49
C PHE A 275 -25.78 -19.18 -8.63
N LEU A 276 -26.02 -17.95 -8.18
CA LEU A 276 -27.22 -17.60 -7.42
C LEU A 276 -28.50 -17.81 -8.23
N LYS A 277 -28.45 -17.59 -9.56
CA LYS A 277 -29.59 -17.79 -10.46
C LYS A 277 -30.06 -19.25 -10.54
N ALA A 278 -29.21 -20.19 -10.19
CA ALA A 278 -29.54 -21.63 -10.16
C ALA A 278 -30.24 -22.05 -8.84
N SER A 279 -30.37 -21.17 -7.85
CA SER A 279 -31.02 -21.46 -6.57
C SER A 279 -32.54 -21.68 -6.75
N SER A 280 -33.09 -22.63 -5.99
CA SER A 280 -34.53 -22.85 -5.87
C SER A 280 -35.21 -21.71 -5.06
N ASP A 281 -34.49 -21.09 -4.13
CA ASP A 281 -34.96 -19.95 -3.35
C ASP A 281 -35.08 -18.69 -4.25
N SER A 282 -36.27 -18.08 -4.29
CA SER A 282 -36.55 -16.93 -5.13
C SER A 282 -35.84 -15.65 -4.69
N THR A 283 -35.51 -15.51 -3.42
CA THR A 283 -34.76 -14.39 -2.85
C THR A 283 -33.29 -14.51 -3.26
N VAL A 284 -32.70 -15.67 -3.09
CA VAL A 284 -31.33 -15.96 -3.52
C VAL A 284 -31.19 -15.81 -5.04
N ARG A 285 -32.12 -16.40 -5.81
CA ARG A 285 -32.13 -16.33 -7.27
C ARG A 285 -32.25 -14.91 -7.80
N GLY A 286 -32.93 -14.02 -7.10
CA GLY A 286 -33.10 -12.61 -7.46
C GLY A 286 -31.99 -11.70 -6.93
N SER A 287 -31.03 -12.23 -6.17
CA SER A 287 -29.92 -11.47 -5.60
C SER A 287 -28.75 -11.32 -6.56
N SER A 288 -27.94 -10.30 -6.39
CA SER A 288 -26.75 -10.01 -7.19
C SER A 288 -25.54 -9.82 -6.29
N ILE A 289 -24.45 -10.54 -6.59
CA ILE A 289 -23.17 -10.43 -5.89
C ILE A 289 -22.06 -10.50 -6.93
N TYR A 290 -21.48 -9.37 -7.27
CA TYR A 290 -20.35 -9.30 -8.19
C TYR A 290 -19.54 -8.03 -8.00
N PHE A 291 -18.28 -8.06 -8.43
CA PHE A 291 -17.47 -6.87 -8.67
C PHE A 291 -16.86 -6.89 -10.07
N TYR A 292 -16.43 -5.74 -10.51
CA TYR A 292 -15.66 -5.59 -11.74
C TYR A 292 -14.65 -4.46 -11.62
N ASP A 293 -13.53 -4.60 -12.36
CA ASP A 293 -12.45 -3.65 -12.47
C ASP A 293 -12.11 -3.39 -13.93
N LEU A 294 -11.76 -2.15 -14.19
CA LEU A 294 -11.17 -1.70 -15.44
C LEU A 294 -9.92 -0.89 -15.12
N ASN A 295 -8.79 -1.28 -15.69
CA ASN A 295 -7.53 -0.54 -15.67
C ASN A 295 -7.17 -0.14 -17.09
N ALA A 296 -6.75 1.10 -17.31
CA ALA A 296 -6.29 1.57 -18.59
C ALA A 296 -5.06 2.46 -18.39
N LYS A 297 -4.05 2.28 -19.23
CA LYS A 297 -2.86 3.11 -19.25
C LYS A 297 -2.39 3.32 -20.67
N ALA A 298 -1.90 4.53 -20.97
CA ALA A 298 -1.29 4.86 -22.23
C ALA A 298 -0.09 5.78 -21.99
N ASN A 299 0.91 5.65 -22.83
CA ASN A 299 2.08 6.54 -22.76
C ASN A 299 2.56 6.92 -24.16
N TYR A 300 3.28 8.03 -24.23
CA TYR A 300 3.93 8.48 -25.44
C TYR A 300 5.20 9.26 -25.12
N HIS A 301 6.31 8.84 -25.72
CA HIS A 301 7.61 9.51 -25.67
C HIS A 301 7.73 10.43 -26.89
N PHE A 302 7.70 11.75 -26.67
CA PHE A 302 7.89 12.73 -27.73
C PHE A 302 9.34 12.69 -28.25
N ASP A 303 10.27 12.58 -27.30
CA ASP A 303 11.71 12.46 -27.51
C ASP A 303 12.38 11.78 -26.28
N ASP A 304 13.71 11.77 -26.22
CA ASP A 304 14.48 11.18 -25.09
C ASP A 304 14.34 11.95 -23.77
N LYS A 305 13.75 13.15 -23.78
CA LYS A 305 13.60 14.02 -22.61
C LYS A 305 12.15 14.16 -22.15
N ASN A 306 11.21 13.92 -23.02
CA ASN A 306 9.80 14.27 -22.80
C ASN A 306 8.89 13.05 -23.00
N ALA A 307 8.14 12.69 -21.96
CA ALA A 307 7.16 11.62 -22.02
C ALA A 307 5.88 11.98 -21.26
N ILE A 308 4.74 11.59 -21.78
CA ILE A 308 3.44 11.72 -21.15
C ILE A 308 2.85 10.34 -20.86
N TYR A 309 2.18 10.22 -19.72
CA TYR A 309 1.46 9.02 -19.28
C TYR A 309 0.06 9.39 -18.86
N LEU A 310 -0.89 8.59 -19.29
CA LEU A 310 -2.29 8.64 -18.86
C LEU A 310 -2.63 7.31 -18.22
N SER A 311 -3.17 7.32 -17.01
CA SER A 311 -3.62 6.11 -16.35
C SER A 311 -4.97 6.32 -15.69
N GLY A 312 -5.77 5.26 -15.59
CA GLY A 312 -7.07 5.29 -14.96
C GLY A 312 -7.45 3.91 -14.43
N TYR A 313 -8.20 3.94 -13.34
CA TYR A 313 -8.81 2.78 -12.72
C TYR A 313 -10.28 3.07 -12.42
N PHE A 314 -11.11 2.08 -12.64
CA PHE A 314 -12.50 2.07 -12.22
C PHE A 314 -12.85 0.69 -11.67
N GLY A 315 -13.34 0.62 -10.44
CA GLY A 315 -13.78 -0.61 -9.81
C GLY A 315 -15.06 -0.41 -9.02
N LYS A 316 -15.96 -1.39 -9.06
CA LYS A 316 -17.24 -1.33 -8.37
C LYS A 316 -17.66 -2.70 -7.86
N ASP A 317 -18.14 -2.71 -6.61
CA ASP A 317 -18.82 -3.82 -5.97
C ASP A 317 -20.33 -3.61 -5.99
N VAL A 318 -21.06 -4.69 -6.16
CA VAL A 318 -22.53 -4.73 -6.06
C VAL A 318 -22.94 -5.94 -5.23
N LEU A 319 -23.63 -5.67 -4.14
CA LEU A 319 -24.32 -6.65 -3.31
C LEU A 319 -25.77 -6.23 -3.19
N ALA A 320 -26.68 -6.99 -3.74
CA ALA A 320 -28.11 -6.73 -3.65
C ALA A 320 -28.87 -8.01 -3.31
N LEU A 321 -29.54 -7.98 -2.18
CA LEU A 321 -30.48 -9.01 -1.74
C LEU A 321 -31.88 -8.57 -2.15
N LYS A 322 -32.56 -9.37 -2.95
CA LYS A 322 -33.86 -9.03 -3.56
C LYS A 322 -34.86 -8.55 -2.52
N ASN A 323 -35.39 -7.35 -2.71
CA ASN A 323 -36.44 -6.71 -1.89
C ASN A 323 -36.09 -6.52 -0.41
N THR A 324 -34.80 -6.56 -0.05
CA THR A 324 -34.37 -6.46 1.35
C THR A 324 -33.34 -5.35 1.53
N PHE A 325 -32.20 -5.50 0.85
CA PHE A 325 -31.01 -4.68 1.08
C PHE A 325 -30.15 -4.62 -0.17
N GLY A 326 -29.59 -3.46 -0.45
CA GLY A 326 -28.62 -3.24 -1.50
C GLY A 326 -27.46 -2.40 -1.02
N THR A 327 -26.25 -2.73 -1.44
CA THR A 327 -25.10 -1.86 -1.26
C THR A 327 -24.18 -1.93 -2.47
N ASN A 328 -23.63 -0.80 -2.83
CA ASN A 328 -22.56 -0.74 -3.82
C ASN A 328 -21.53 0.30 -3.41
N TRP A 329 -20.26 0.02 -3.72
CA TRP A 329 -19.14 0.92 -3.46
C TRP A 329 -18.08 0.77 -4.54
N GLY A 330 -17.19 1.74 -4.65
CA GLY A 330 -16.10 1.64 -5.61
C GLY A 330 -15.20 2.85 -5.64
N ASN A 331 -14.08 2.67 -6.34
CA ASN A 331 -13.09 3.70 -6.59
C ASN A 331 -13.05 4.06 -8.08
N SER A 332 -12.76 5.33 -8.37
CA SER A 332 -12.42 5.82 -9.69
C SER A 332 -11.18 6.70 -9.57
N THR A 333 -10.12 6.39 -10.32
CA THR A 333 -8.90 7.20 -10.31
C THR A 333 -8.47 7.54 -11.73
N GLY A 334 -7.78 8.68 -11.86
CA GLY A 334 -7.16 9.10 -13.10
C GLY A 334 -5.91 9.92 -12.85
N THR A 335 -4.84 9.66 -13.60
CA THR A 335 -3.57 10.39 -13.48
C THR A 335 -3.09 10.80 -14.86
N ILE A 336 -2.77 12.08 -15.03
CA ILE A 336 -1.99 12.62 -16.14
C ILE A 336 -0.62 12.93 -15.59
N ARG A 337 0.43 12.35 -16.16
CA ARG A 337 1.79 12.50 -15.70
C ARG A 337 2.69 12.93 -16.86
N PHE A 338 3.50 13.95 -16.64
CA PHE A 338 4.48 14.43 -17.59
C PHE A 338 5.88 14.32 -16.98
N ASN A 339 6.76 13.56 -17.64
CA ASN A 339 8.16 13.44 -17.27
C ASN A 339 9.00 14.33 -18.18
N HIS A 340 9.88 15.13 -17.58
CA HIS A 340 10.80 15.99 -18.31
C HIS A 340 12.23 15.90 -17.78
N LEU A 341 13.18 15.70 -18.68
CA LEU A 341 14.60 15.70 -18.38
C LEU A 341 15.19 17.05 -18.81
N PHE A 342 15.31 18.00 -17.88
CA PHE A 342 15.89 19.31 -18.15
C PHE A 342 17.33 19.18 -18.66
N ASN A 343 18.12 18.36 -18.00
CA ASN A 343 19.48 18.01 -18.37
C ASN A 343 19.87 16.67 -17.72
N SER A 344 21.10 16.21 -17.92
CA SER A 344 21.59 14.94 -17.36
C SER A 344 21.57 14.83 -15.83
N ARG A 345 21.26 15.92 -15.11
CA ARG A 345 21.27 16.01 -13.65
C ARG A 345 19.89 16.24 -13.03
N LEU A 346 19.01 16.92 -13.77
CA LEU A 346 17.71 17.36 -13.25
C LEU A 346 16.57 16.69 -14.04
N PHE A 347 15.82 15.87 -13.33
CA PHE A 347 14.60 15.20 -13.80
C PHE A 347 13.40 15.77 -13.06
N SER A 348 12.27 15.93 -13.75
CA SER A 348 10.99 16.29 -13.16
C SER A 348 9.88 15.31 -13.50
N ASN A 349 8.92 15.21 -12.59
CA ASN A 349 7.68 14.49 -12.74
C ASN A 349 6.52 15.36 -12.26
N THR A 350 5.72 15.87 -13.19
CA THR A 350 4.52 16.66 -12.92
C THR A 350 3.30 15.76 -13.07
N SER A 351 2.44 15.69 -12.05
CA SER A 351 1.26 14.84 -12.06
C SER A 351 0.00 15.62 -11.68
N LEU A 352 -1.05 15.48 -12.48
CA LEU A 352 -2.42 15.88 -12.15
C LEU A 352 -3.24 14.60 -11.88
N ILE A 353 -3.79 14.50 -10.67
CA ILE A 353 -4.36 13.27 -10.15
C ILE A 353 -5.79 13.53 -9.70
N TYR A 354 -6.69 12.61 -10.06
CA TYR A 354 -8.06 12.55 -9.57
C TYR A 354 -8.28 11.23 -8.85
N SER A 355 -8.95 11.28 -7.69
CA SER A 355 -9.40 10.10 -6.96
C SER A 355 -10.81 10.31 -6.45
N ASN A 356 -11.63 9.30 -6.52
CA ASN A 356 -12.97 9.28 -5.98
C ASN A 356 -13.28 7.92 -5.37
N TYR A 357 -13.86 7.93 -4.19
CA TYR A 357 -14.47 6.78 -3.56
C TYR A 357 -15.89 7.11 -3.16
N ASN A 358 -16.82 6.22 -3.43
CA ASN A 358 -18.21 6.40 -3.02
C ASN A 358 -18.84 5.06 -2.61
N TYR A 359 -19.85 5.15 -1.74
CA TYR A 359 -20.74 4.04 -1.45
C TYR A 359 -22.19 4.47 -1.43
N VAL A 360 -23.06 3.49 -1.67
CA VAL A 360 -24.51 3.60 -1.56
C VAL A 360 -25.02 2.40 -0.79
N VAL A 361 -25.90 2.64 0.19
CA VAL A 361 -26.63 1.60 0.93
C VAL A 361 -28.10 1.86 0.77
N GLU A 362 -28.86 0.84 0.39
CA GLU A 362 -30.31 0.91 0.19
C GLU A 362 -30.98 -0.19 1.02
N SER A 363 -32.03 0.17 1.75
CA SER A 363 -32.91 -0.76 2.45
C SER A 363 -34.32 -0.65 1.89
N PHE A 364 -35.00 -1.78 1.75
CA PHE A 364 -36.34 -1.85 1.13
C PHE A 364 -37.38 -2.43 2.10
N LEU A 365 -37.16 -2.37 3.41
CA LEU A 365 -38.03 -2.97 4.42
C LEU A 365 -39.37 -2.22 4.55
N ASN A 366 -40.46 -2.90 4.17
CA ASN A 366 -41.87 -2.54 4.52
C ASN A 366 -42.26 -1.07 4.31
N ASN A 367 -42.01 -0.44 3.16
CA ASN A 367 -42.25 0.98 2.88
C ASN A 367 -41.44 1.97 3.75
N GLU A 368 -40.62 1.50 4.68
CA GLU A 368 -39.70 2.27 5.53
C GLU A 368 -38.27 2.24 4.97
N GLY A 369 -38.18 2.09 3.67
CA GLY A 369 -36.87 2.04 2.99
C GLY A 369 -36.08 3.33 3.15
N PHE A 370 -34.76 3.23 3.01
CA PHE A 370 -33.88 4.40 2.95
C PHE A 370 -32.75 4.16 1.95
N LYS A 371 -32.17 5.26 1.46
CA LYS A 371 -30.95 5.26 0.67
C LYS A 371 -29.92 6.17 1.36
N ALA A 372 -28.80 5.59 1.77
CA ALA A 372 -27.67 6.32 2.32
C ALA A 372 -26.53 6.39 1.29
N THR A 373 -25.94 7.57 1.12
CA THR A 373 -24.82 7.78 0.20
C THR A 373 -23.68 8.51 0.89
N SER A 374 -22.44 8.20 0.57
CA SER A 374 -21.27 8.96 1.00
C SER A 374 -20.21 8.96 -0.08
N LYS A 375 -19.36 9.99 -0.09
CA LYS A 375 -18.37 10.20 -1.14
C LYS A 375 -17.18 10.99 -0.63
N ILE A 376 -15.98 10.62 -1.07
CA ILE A 376 -14.76 11.42 -0.97
C ILE A 376 -14.16 11.62 -2.36
N THR A 377 -13.77 12.85 -2.67
CA THR A 377 -13.19 13.22 -3.97
C THR A 377 -11.95 14.06 -3.74
N ASP A 378 -10.87 13.71 -4.44
CA ASP A 378 -9.58 14.38 -4.41
C ASP A 378 -9.18 14.87 -5.80
N VAL A 379 -8.63 16.08 -5.84
CA VAL A 379 -7.90 16.61 -6.99
C VAL A 379 -6.53 17.06 -6.51
N ASN A 380 -5.48 16.52 -7.10
CA ASN A 380 -4.11 16.71 -6.64
C ASN A 380 -3.18 17.15 -7.79
N LEU A 381 -2.43 18.22 -7.57
CA LEU A 381 -1.31 18.65 -8.40
C LEU A 381 -0.02 18.37 -7.63
N LYS A 382 0.87 17.56 -8.23
CA LYS A 382 2.13 17.15 -7.63
C LYS A 382 3.29 17.40 -8.57
N GLU A 383 4.40 17.90 -8.02
CA GLU A 383 5.68 18.06 -8.71
C GLU A 383 6.78 17.39 -7.89
N ASP A 384 7.49 16.46 -8.51
CA ASP A 384 8.65 15.78 -7.94
C ASP A 384 9.89 16.10 -8.81
N LEU A 385 10.93 16.68 -8.21
CA LEU A 385 12.20 16.95 -8.85
C LEU A 385 13.31 16.11 -8.23
N ALA A 386 14.14 15.51 -9.07
CA ALA A 386 15.34 14.77 -8.65
C ALA A 386 16.57 15.42 -9.28
N TYR A 387 17.50 15.87 -8.43
CA TYR A 387 18.72 16.54 -8.84
C TYR A 387 19.95 15.79 -8.33
N SER A 388 20.75 15.26 -9.25
CA SER A 388 22.02 14.61 -8.94
C SER A 388 23.12 15.67 -8.84
N MET A 389 23.66 15.87 -7.64
CA MET A 389 24.71 16.84 -7.33
C MET A 389 26.05 16.13 -7.09
N GLY A 390 26.67 15.64 -8.16
CA GLY A 390 27.90 14.84 -8.10
C GLY A 390 27.61 13.38 -7.68
N ASP A 391 28.65 12.66 -7.19
CA ASP A 391 28.56 11.24 -6.88
C ASP A 391 27.93 10.96 -5.52
N ASN A 392 27.98 11.96 -4.63
CA ASN A 392 27.72 11.76 -3.21
C ASN A 392 26.35 12.27 -2.78
N HIS A 393 25.68 13.10 -3.59
CA HIS A 393 24.42 13.73 -3.23
C HIS A 393 23.34 13.54 -4.30
N THR A 394 22.19 13.11 -3.88
CA THR A 394 20.96 13.06 -4.71
C THR A 394 19.87 13.80 -3.98
N LEU A 395 19.60 15.02 -4.41
CA LEU A 395 18.54 15.87 -3.87
C LEU A 395 17.21 15.50 -4.53
N LYS A 396 16.18 15.35 -3.72
CA LYS A 396 14.79 15.28 -4.17
C LYS A 396 14.01 16.40 -3.48
N PHE A 397 13.21 17.12 -4.23
CA PHE A 397 12.36 18.17 -3.69
C PHE A 397 11.10 18.31 -4.53
N GLY A 398 10.07 18.89 -3.95
CA GLY A 398 8.82 19.03 -4.67
C GLY A 398 7.71 19.58 -3.80
N PHE A 399 6.52 19.60 -4.37
CA PHE A 399 5.32 20.04 -3.69
C PHE A 399 4.10 19.18 -4.07
N ASN A 400 3.08 19.28 -3.25
CA ASN A 400 1.81 18.61 -3.41
C ASN A 400 0.69 19.56 -3.01
N ILE A 401 -0.29 19.79 -3.88
CA ILE A 401 -1.47 20.61 -3.64
C ILE A 401 -2.69 19.71 -3.85
N LEU A 402 -3.28 19.28 -2.75
CA LEU A 402 -4.36 18.31 -2.73
C LEU A 402 -5.63 18.97 -2.18
N HIS A 403 -6.68 19.02 -2.99
CA HIS A 403 -8.01 19.45 -2.61
C HIS A 403 -8.90 18.26 -2.31
N HIS A 404 -9.49 18.23 -1.14
CA HIS A 404 -10.47 17.25 -0.69
C HIS A 404 -11.87 17.80 -0.70
N THR A 405 -12.82 16.99 -1.17
CA THR A 405 -14.27 17.19 -0.96
C THR A 405 -14.82 15.92 -0.33
N ILE A 406 -15.35 16.03 0.89
CA ILE A 406 -16.00 14.92 1.58
C ILE A 406 -17.48 15.26 1.73
N ALA A 407 -18.35 14.42 1.16
CA ALA A 407 -19.78 14.35 1.43
C ALA A 407 -20.00 13.20 2.43
N PRO A 408 -20.10 13.49 3.74
CA PRO A 408 -20.02 12.45 4.77
C PRO A 408 -21.23 11.52 4.76
N GLY A 409 -22.42 12.04 4.38
CA GLY A 409 -23.57 11.18 4.24
C GLY A 409 -24.88 11.92 4.02
N ASP A 410 -25.69 11.37 3.11
CA ASP A 410 -27.07 11.73 2.87
C ASP A 410 -27.96 10.52 3.10
N ILE A 411 -29.02 10.66 3.89
CA ILE A 411 -30.11 9.68 3.94
C ILE A 411 -31.32 10.27 3.26
N THR A 412 -31.80 9.62 2.22
CA THR A 412 -33.06 9.92 1.57
C THR A 412 -34.07 8.80 1.83
N VAL A 413 -35.32 9.17 2.15
CA VAL A 413 -36.40 8.23 2.44
C VAL A 413 -37.56 8.43 1.49
N PRO A 414 -38.38 7.39 1.21
CA PRO A 414 -39.61 7.54 0.44
C PRO A 414 -40.58 8.54 1.11
N PRO A 415 -41.43 9.22 0.35
CA PRO A 415 -42.44 10.14 0.92
C PRO A 415 -43.40 9.51 1.93
N SER A 416 -43.55 8.18 1.87
CA SER A 416 -44.40 7.38 2.79
C SER A 416 -43.66 6.97 4.07
N SER A 417 -42.40 7.26 4.23
CA SER A 417 -41.61 6.87 5.40
C SER A 417 -41.96 7.73 6.61
N SER A 418 -41.91 7.13 7.80
CA SER A 418 -41.98 7.84 9.09
C SER A 418 -40.67 8.56 9.44
N PHE A 419 -39.56 8.25 8.74
CA PHE A 419 -38.26 8.90 8.93
C PHE A 419 -38.13 10.15 8.06
N ASN A 420 -37.26 11.06 8.48
CA ASN A 420 -36.92 12.27 7.73
C ASN A 420 -35.63 12.08 6.92
N ASN A 421 -35.53 12.83 5.82
CA ASN A 421 -34.25 12.97 5.14
C ASN A 421 -33.18 13.58 6.07
N ILE A 422 -31.97 13.05 6.01
CA ILE A 422 -30.81 13.59 6.75
C ILE A 422 -29.77 14.00 5.73
N HIS A 423 -29.30 15.21 5.84
CA HIS A 423 -28.18 15.73 5.07
C HIS A 423 -27.06 16.15 6.03
N VAL A 424 -25.85 15.58 5.86
CA VAL A 424 -24.65 16.02 6.56
C VAL A 424 -23.86 16.91 5.61
N GLU A 425 -23.62 18.15 6.02
CA GLU A 425 -22.96 19.16 5.18
C GLU A 425 -21.62 18.67 4.63
N ASP A 426 -21.38 18.94 3.35
CA ASP A 426 -20.09 18.69 2.71
C ASP A 426 -18.95 19.43 3.40
N ARG A 427 -17.76 18.83 3.37
CA ARG A 427 -16.53 19.42 3.92
C ARG A 427 -15.49 19.58 2.83
N TYR A 428 -14.84 20.73 2.82
CA TYR A 428 -13.85 21.13 1.83
C TYR A 428 -12.53 21.48 2.51
N GLY A 429 -11.43 21.03 1.95
CA GLY A 429 -10.11 21.35 2.50
C GLY A 429 -8.97 21.17 1.51
N TYR A 430 -7.87 21.88 1.78
CA TYR A 430 -6.61 21.66 1.10
C TYR A 430 -5.61 20.98 2.05
N GLU A 431 -5.01 19.89 1.58
CA GLU A 431 -3.84 19.29 2.20
C GLU A 431 -2.62 19.54 1.31
N ASN A 432 -1.84 20.56 1.67
CA ASN A 432 -0.69 21.00 0.90
C ASN A 432 0.60 20.54 1.57
N ALA A 433 1.62 20.27 0.77
CA ALA A 433 2.94 19.97 1.32
C ALA A 433 4.05 20.42 0.39
N ALA A 434 5.19 20.77 0.98
CA ALA A 434 6.46 20.93 0.29
C ALA A 434 7.50 20.06 0.99
N TYR A 435 8.45 19.51 0.25
CA TYR A 435 9.47 18.64 0.81
C TYR A 435 10.82 18.81 0.14
N VAL A 436 11.87 18.49 0.88
CA VAL A 436 13.23 18.33 0.40
C VAL A 436 13.90 17.17 1.11
N SER A 437 14.67 16.40 0.39
CA SER A 437 15.51 15.33 0.95
C SER A 437 16.82 15.20 0.19
N ASP A 438 17.84 14.69 0.86
CA ASP A 438 19.14 14.40 0.28
C ASP A 438 19.60 13.00 0.67
N GLU A 439 19.99 12.21 -0.31
CA GLU A 439 20.75 10.99 -0.13
C GLU A 439 22.23 11.34 -0.24
N TRP A 440 22.91 11.30 0.91
CA TRP A 440 24.33 11.63 1.02
C TRP A 440 25.18 10.40 1.30
N LYS A 441 26.19 10.16 0.45
CA LYS A 441 27.17 9.08 0.56
C LYS A 441 28.57 9.67 0.84
N PRO A 442 28.91 9.99 2.10
CA PRO A 442 30.21 10.54 2.44
C PRO A 442 31.37 9.58 2.11
N ASN A 443 31.10 8.29 2.15
CA ASN A 443 32.05 7.23 1.74
C ASN A 443 31.27 5.97 1.35
N ASN A 444 31.99 4.91 0.95
CA ASN A 444 31.41 3.67 0.44
C ASN A 444 30.64 2.84 1.50
N SER A 445 30.94 3.07 2.78
CA SER A 445 30.35 2.30 3.89
C SER A 445 29.18 3.00 4.55
N LEU A 446 29.03 4.30 4.37
CA LEU A 446 28.06 5.11 5.09
C LEU A 446 27.15 5.86 4.11
N THR A 447 25.86 5.70 4.26
CA THR A 447 24.84 6.41 3.50
C THR A 447 23.83 7.01 4.45
N PHE A 448 23.51 8.28 4.26
CA PHE A 448 22.44 8.99 4.94
C PHE A 448 21.33 9.33 3.95
N LEU A 449 20.10 9.23 4.39
CA LEU A 449 18.94 9.81 3.72
C LEU A 449 18.22 10.67 4.75
N TYR A 450 18.22 11.97 4.55
CA TYR A 450 17.55 12.89 5.46
C TYR A 450 16.68 13.87 4.66
N GLY A 451 15.59 14.28 5.28
CA GLY A 451 14.64 15.16 4.61
C GLY A 451 13.68 15.83 5.58
N LEU A 452 13.02 16.81 5.06
CA LEU A 452 12.02 17.59 5.74
C LEU A 452 10.79 17.75 4.85
N ARG A 453 9.63 17.49 5.41
CA ARG A 453 8.34 17.78 4.79
C ARG A 453 7.60 18.76 5.66
N LEU A 454 7.11 19.84 5.07
CA LEU A 454 6.18 20.78 5.66
C LEU A 454 4.80 20.49 5.09
N SER A 455 3.86 20.06 5.91
CA SER A 455 2.48 19.78 5.51
C SER A 455 1.51 20.75 6.17
N GLY A 456 0.45 21.12 5.48
CA GLY A 456 -0.58 22.01 5.97
C GLY A 456 -1.97 21.51 5.59
N MET A 457 -2.88 21.45 6.57
CA MET A 457 -4.30 21.23 6.36
C MET A 457 -5.05 22.54 6.55
N PHE A 458 -5.89 22.89 5.58
CA PHE A 458 -6.71 24.12 5.57
C PHE A 458 -8.15 23.73 5.34
N LEU A 459 -8.95 23.68 6.41
CA LEU A 459 -10.39 23.41 6.34
C LEU A 459 -11.13 24.69 5.93
N LEU A 460 -12.02 24.57 4.94
CA LEU A 460 -12.71 25.70 4.33
C LEU A 460 -14.24 25.55 4.43
N GLY A 461 -14.94 26.70 4.43
CA GLY A 461 -16.37 26.78 4.15
C GLY A 461 -16.68 26.54 2.66
N PRO A 462 -17.97 26.40 2.28
CA PRO A 462 -19.11 26.79 3.09
C PRO A 462 -19.50 25.76 4.15
N GLY A 463 -20.26 26.18 5.13
CA GLY A 463 -20.91 25.32 6.12
C GLY A 463 -20.96 25.90 7.52
N THR A 464 -21.67 25.21 8.38
CA THR A 464 -21.76 25.52 9.81
C THR A 464 -20.89 24.58 10.60
N PHE A 465 -20.03 25.14 11.46
CA PHE A 465 -19.06 24.40 12.26
C PHE A 465 -19.37 24.64 13.74
N ASN A 466 -19.73 23.55 14.41
CA ASN A 466 -19.98 23.54 15.84
C ASN A 466 -18.69 23.25 16.61
N THR A 467 -18.55 23.85 17.79
CA THR A 467 -17.54 23.44 18.77
C THR A 467 -18.26 22.75 19.92
N TYR A 468 -17.74 21.62 20.35
CA TYR A 468 -18.36 20.79 21.38
C TYR A 468 -17.58 20.85 22.68
N GLY A 469 -18.31 20.89 23.82
CA GLY A 469 -17.75 20.71 25.15
C GLY A 469 -17.58 19.24 25.52
N GLU A 470 -17.06 19.00 26.76
CA GLU A 470 -16.75 17.64 27.25
C GLU A 470 -17.95 16.69 27.21
N ALA A 471 -19.15 17.18 27.52
CA ALA A 471 -20.38 16.38 27.47
C ALA A 471 -20.99 16.25 26.06
N GLY A 472 -20.31 16.72 25.01
CA GLY A 472 -20.81 16.71 23.63
C GLY A 472 -21.86 17.81 23.32
N ALA A 473 -22.12 18.74 24.26
CA ALA A 473 -23.00 19.88 24.03
C ALA A 473 -22.34 20.92 23.12
N VAL A 474 -23.12 21.55 22.23
CA VAL A 474 -22.64 22.65 21.40
C VAL A 474 -22.33 23.87 22.27
N THR A 475 -21.06 24.28 22.30
CA THR A 475 -20.61 25.49 23.04
C THR A 475 -20.54 26.73 22.14
N SER A 476 -20.32 26.54 20.84
CA SER A 476 -20.27 27.60 19.84
C SER A 476 -20.66 27.04 18.47
N SER A 477 -21.31 27.86 17.68
CA SER A 477 -21.68 27.55 16.29
C SER A 477 -21.34 28.74 15.39
N LYS A 478 -20.62 28.51 14.31
CA LYS A 478 -20.21 29.56 13.39
C LYS A 478 -20.38 29.11 11.94
N SER A 479 -21.05 29.92 11.13
CA SER A 479 -21.18 29.70 9.69
C SER A 479 -20.05 30.41 8.93
N TYR A 480 -19.57 29.76 7.87
CA TYR A 480 -18.52 30.26 7.00
C TYR A 480 -18.99 30.25 5.55
N SER A 481 -18.59 31.28 4.80
CA SER A 481 -18.83 31.35 3.36
C SER A 481 -17.89 30.45 2.57
N SER A 482 -18.23 30.20 1.29
CA SER A 482 -17.38 29.41 0.39
C SER A 482 -15.96 29.98 0.31
N GLY A 483 -14.95 29.09 0.49
CA GLY A 483 -13.52 29.44 0.48
C GLY A 483 -13.00 30.14 1.73
N GLN A 484 -13.87 30.45 2.71
CA GLN A 484 -13.44 31.07 3.96
C GLN A 484 -12.72 30.05 4.84
N LEU A 485 -11.56 30.42 5.40
CA LEU A 485 -10.79 29.56 6.28
C LEU A 485 -11.50 29.33 7.62
N VAL A 486 -11.76 28.07 7.94
CA VAL A 486 -12.34 27.63 9.22
C VAL A 486 -11.24 27.33 10.23
N LYS A 487 -10.28 26.47 9.84
CA LYS A 487 -9.18 26.01 10.68
C LYS A 487 -7.96 25.66 9.82
N SER A 488 -6.78 25.87 10.36
CA SER A 488 -5.54 25.40 9.74
C SER A 488 -4.64 24.68 10.73
N TYR A 489 -3.90 23.71 10.23
CA TYR A 489 -2.85 22.99 10.94
C TYR A 489 -1.61 22.94 10.06
N ILE A 490 -0.46 23.26 10.62
CA ILE A 490 0.84 23.19 9.92
C ILE A 490 1.74 22.26 10.73
N ASN A 491 2.31 21.26 10.06
CA ASN A 491 3.12 20.23 10.68
C ASN A 491 4.49 20.13 10.00
N LEU A 492 5.51 19.97 10.80
CA LEU A 492 6.87 19.70 10.35
C LEU A 492 7.17 18.22 10.53
N GLU A 493 7.54 17.53 9.44
CA GLU A 493 7.76 16.10 9.40
C GLU A 493 9.23 15.79 9.04
N PRO A 494 10.16 15.82 10.02
CA PRO A 494 11.53 15.42 9.81
C PRO A 494 11.65 13.91 9.58
N ARG A 495 12.57 13.53 8.70
CA ARG A 495 12.86 12.15 8.36
C ARG A 495 14.36 11.94 8.26
N PHE A 496 14.82 10.81 8.76
CA PHE A 496 16.22 10.46 8.76
C PHE A 496 16.38 8.95 8.66
N SER A 497 17.28 8.50 7.78
CA SER A 497 17.73 7.13 7.71
C SER A 497 19.25 7.10 7.55
N ALA A 498 19.90 6.14 8.17
CA ALA A 498 21.33 5.91 8.04
C ALA A 498 21.59 4.42 7.82
N SER A 499 22.51 4.09 6.94
CA SER A 499 23.02 2.73 6.73
C SER A 499 24.51 2.73 6.84
N TYR A 500 25.03 1.80 7.65
CA TYR A 500 26.45 1.54 7.78
C TYR A 500 26.76 0.11 7.33
N LEU A 501 27.54 -0.02 6.24
CA LEU A 501 28.01 -1.30 5.73
C LEU A 501 29.11 -1.84 6.67
N LEU A 502 28.87 -2.98 7.29
CA LEU A 502 29.87 -3.71 8.07
C LEU A 502 30.84 -4.44 7.13
N ASN A 503 30.32 -4.90 6.01
CA ASN A 503 31.04 -5.50 4.87
C ASN A 503 30.08 -5.54 3.66
N ASP A 504 30.53 -6.06 2.53
CA ASP A 504 29.74 -6.11 1.26
C ASP A 504 28.41 -6.91 1.38
N ALA A 505 28.30 -7.75 2.41
CA ALA A 505 27.16 -8.64 2.61
C ALA A 505 26.35 -8.32 3.87
N SER A 506 26.72 -7.29 4.65
CA SER A 506 25.95 -6.95 5.85
C SER A 506 26.00 -5.47 6.20
N SER A 507 24.89 -4.96 6.76
CA SER A 507 24.74 -3.58 7.22
C SER A 507 23.92 -3.47 8.49
N VAL A 508 24.13 -2.39 9.22
CA VAL A 508 23.25 -1.92 10.29
C VAL A 508 22.58 -0.65 9.83
N LYS A 509 21.28 -0.55 10.05
CA LYS A 509 20.49 0.60 9.63
C LYS A 509 19.73 1.19 10.81
N PHE A 510 19.48 2.49 10.71
CA PHE A 510 18.66 3.25 11.65
C PHE A 510 17.72 4.15 10.87
N SER A 511 16.49 4.35 11.37
CA SER A 511 15.57 5.34 10.82
C SER A 511 14.73 6.02 11.89
N TYR A 512 14.41 7.29 11.64
CA TYR A 512 13.41 8.08 12.34
C TYR A 512 12.51 8.75 11.32
N ASN A 513 11.20 8.72 11.56
CA ASN A 513 10.24 9.48 10.77
C ASN A 513 9.08 9.98 11.62
N ARG A 514 8.70 11.24 11.40
CA ARG A 514 7.43 11.82 11.83
C ARG A 514 6.48 11.87 10.68
N ASN A 515 5.22 11.47 10.91
CA ASN A 515 4.14 11.54 9.94
C ASN A 515 2.90 12.15 10.58
N THR A 516 2.09 12.82 9.75
CA THR A 516 0.79 13.39 10.13
C THR A 516 -0.32 12.88 9.22
N GLN A 517 -1.54 12.81 9.76
CA GLN A 517 -2.73 12.39 9.03
C GLN A 517 -3.88 13.33 9.31
N ASN A 518 -4.55 13.80 8.26
CA ASN A 518 -5.65 14.77 8.34
C ASN A 518 -7.00 14.19 7.89
N ILE A 519 -6.99 13.08 7.17
CA ILE A 519 -8.20 12.36 6.75
C ILE A 519 -8.30 11.08 7.57
N HIS A 520 -9.37 10.94 8.34
CA HIS A 520 -9.58 9.86 9.30
C HIS A 520 -10.75 9.01 8.88
N LEU A 521 -10.68 7.70 9.09
CA LEU A 521 -11.78 6.76 8.90
C LEU A 521 -12.34 6.38 10.26
N LEU A 522 -13.57 6.76 10.51
CA LEU A 522 -14.29 6.45 11.73
C LEU A 522 -15.01 5.10 11.57
N THR A 523 -14.53 4.08 12.28
CA THR A 523 -15.16 2.76 12.30
C THR A 523 -15.70 2.43 13.69
N ASN A 524 -16.90 1.88 13.77
CA ASN A 524 -17.54 1.48 15.02
C ASN A 524 -17.43 0.00 15.32
N SER A 525 -16.82 -0.75 14.42
CA SER A 525 -16.73 -2.20 14.51
C SER A 525 -15.29 -2.67 14.69
N THR A 526 -15.13 -3.92 15.08
CA THR A 526 -13.81 -4.59 15.13
C THR A 526 -13.23 -4.85 13.74
N SER A 527 -13.99 -4.52 12.68
CA SER A 527 -13.63 -4.69 11.28
C SER A 527 -14.04 -3.46 10.49
N ASN A 528 -13.16 -2.95 9.64
CA ASN A 528 -13.49 -1.89 8.72
C ASN A 528 -14.47 -2.37 7.66
N THR A 529 -15.47 -1.55 7.39
CA THR A 529 -16.48 -1.81 6.38
C THR A 529 -16.39 -0.78 5.25
N PRO A 530 -16.88 -1.08 4.05
CA PRO A 530 -16.93 -0.10 2.96
C PRO A 530 -17.79 1.12 3.27
N THR A 531 -18.63 1.03 4.30
CA THR A 531 -19.57 2.09 4.70
C THR A 531 -19.09 2.92 5.90
N ASP A 532 -17.84 2.75 6.31
CA ASP A 532 -17.24 3.59 7.36
C ASP A 532 -17.08 5.05 6.91
N LEU A 533 -17.12 5.96 7.86
CA LEU A 533 -17.22 7.40 7.61
C LEU A 533 -15.83 8.05 7.52
N TYR A 534 -15.57 8.76 6.41
CA TYR A 534 -14.40 9.63 6.29
C TYR A 534 -14.68 11.03 6.85
N VAL A 535 -13.77 11.53 7.67
CA VAL A 535 -13.82 12.90 8.23
C VAL A 535 -12.46 13.58 8.09
N MET A 536 -12.47 14.92 8.03
CA MET A 536 -11.25 15.74 8.02
C MET A 536 -10.89 16.21 9.44
N SER A 537 -9.63 16.53 9.65
CA SER A 537 -9.20 17.37 10.77
C SER A 537 -9.96 18.70 10.74
N SER A 538 -10.53 19.10 11.88
CA SER A 538 -11.46 20.23 12.01
C SER A 538 -11.10 21.08 13.23
N ASN A 539 -12.00 22.00 13.60
CA ASN A 539 -11.88 22.73 14.86
C ASN A 539 -11.95 21.81 16.10
N ASN A 540 -12.57 20.63 16.00
CA ASN A 540 -12.66 19.63 17.07
C ASN A 540 -11.64 18.49 16.88
N ILE A 541 -11.33 18.09 15.65
CA ILE A 541 -10.47 16.98 15.32
C ILE A 541 -9.08 17.48 14.95
N LYS A 542 -8.09 17.22 15.82
CA LYS A 542 -6.69 17.53 15.51
C LYS A 542 -6.10 16.50 14.56
N PRO A 543 -5.09 16.85 13.74
CA PRO A 543 -4.31 15.86 12.99
C PRO A 543 -3.76 14.79 13.92
N GLU A 544 -3.90 13.52 13.53
CA GLU A 544 -3.18 12.44 14.16
C GLU A 544 -1.69 12.54 13.81
N MET A 545 -0.80 12.17 14.73
CA MET A 545 0.65 12.19 14.52
C MET A 545 1.28 10.88 14.97
N SER A 546 2.34 10.49 14.28
CA SER A 546 3.19 9.38 14.69
C SER A 546 4.67 9.75 14.60
N ASP A 547 5.42 9.38 15.64
CA ASP A 547 6.88 9.36 15.65
C ASP A 547 7.33 7.90 15.68
N GLN A 548 8.18 7.46 14.75
CA GLN A 548 8.70 6.11 14.72
C GLN A 548 10.23 6.13 14.68
N VAL A 549 10.84 5.34 15.55
CA VAL A 549 12.26 4.96 15.47
C VAL A 549 12.36 3.49 15.12
N SER A 550 13.36 3.14 14.34
CA SER A 550 13.63 1.74 14.01
C SER A 550 15.13 1.53 13.82
N THR A 551 15.61 0.33 14.16
CA THR A 551 16.97 -0.12 13.88
C THR A 551 16.95 -1.55 13.44
N GLY A 552 17.91 -1.96 12.63
CA GLY A 552 17.96 -3.33 12.12
C GLY A 552 19.33 -3.76 11.63
N TRP A 553 19.52 -5.07 11.61
CA TRP A 553 20.66 -5.75 11.03
C TRP A 553 20.23 -6.53 9.80
N PHE A 554 20.95 -6.31 8.69
CA PHE A 554 20.66 -6.85 7.37
C PHE A 554 21.87 -7.65 6.90
N LYS A 555 21.64 -8.84 6.37
CA LYS A 555 22.71 -9.72 5.90
C LYS A 555 22.27 -10.56 4.72
N ASN A 556 23.14 -10.66 3.72
CA ASN A 556 23.01 -11.58 2.61
C ASN A 556 23.98 -12.74 2.76
N PHE A 557 23.58 -13.94 2.31
CA PHE A 557 24.38 -15.16 2.38
C PHE A 557 24.45 -15.83 1.02
N GLN A 558 25.50 -16.66 0.81
CA GLN A 558 25.66 -17.48 -0.38
C GLN A 558 25.46 -16.66 -1.67
N ASP A 559 26.31 -15.67 -1.89
CA ASP A 559 26.28 -14.80 -3.07
C ASP A 559 24.90 -14.18 -3.33
N ASN A 560 24.26 -13.65 -2.27
CA ASN A 560 22.94 -13.01 -2.29
C ASN A 560 21.76 -13.95 -2.62
N ILE A 561 21.93 -15.27 -2.51
CA ILE A 561 20.82 -16.24 -2.64
C ILE A 561 19.84 -16.05 -1.48
N PHE A 562 20.34 -15.83 -0.27
CA PHE A 562 19.53 -15.59 0.91
C PHE A 562 19.66 -14.15 1.40
N GLU A 563 18.54 -13.54 1.75
CA GLU A 563 18.45 -12.27 2.44
C GLU A 563 17.87 -12.50 3.84
N PHE A 564 18.51 -11.89 4.83
CA PHE A 564 18.05 -11.89 6.21
C PHE A 564 17.95 -10.46 6.72
N SER A 565 16.89 -10.17 7.47
CA SER A 565 16.79 -8.95 8.28
C SER A 565 16.23 -9.25 9.66
N ALA A 566 16.71 -8.49 10.65
CA ALA A 566 16.17 -8.41 11.99
C ALA A 566 15.98 -6.94 12.32
N GLU A 567 14.72 -6.51 12.48
CA GLU A 567 14.35 -5.12 12.68
C GLU A 567 13.60 -4.95 14.01
N VAL A 568 13.91 -3.91 14.76
CA VAL A 568 13.19 -3.49 15.96
C VAL A 568 12.64 -2.10 15.72
N TYR A 569 11.40 -1.86 16.14
CA TYR A 569 10.75 -0.55 16.01
C TYR A 569 10.02 -0.16 17.28
N TYR A 570 9.89 1.15 17.48
CA TYR A 570 9.00 1.77 18.45
C TYR A 570 8.29 2.96 17.82
N LYS A 571 6.95 3.02 17.98
CA LYS A 571 6.09 4.06 17.43
C LYS A 571 5.26 4.69 18.54
N TRP A 572 5.32 6.01 18.65
CA TRP A 572 4.43 6.85 19.48
C TRP A 572 3.32 7.38 18.59
N LEU A 573 2.08 7.33 19.09
CA LEU A 573 0.89 7.79 18.39
C LEU A 573 0.21 8.86 19.25
N GLN A 574 -0.09 10.00 18.65
CA GLN A 574 -0.68 11.16 19.31
C GLN A 574 -1.98 11.54 18.62
N ASN A 575 -2.90 12.17 19.37
CA ASN A 575 -4.21 12.62 18.92
C ASN A 575 -5.03 11.47 18.27
N GLN A 576 -4.86 10.24 18.76
CA GLN A 576 -5.62 9.11 18.25
C GLN A 576 -7.10 9.30 18.53
N ILE A 577 -7.94 8.84 17.61
CA ILE A 577 -9.39 9.05 17.64
C ILE A 577 -10.07 7.73 17.96
N ASP A 578 -11.04 7.75 18.84
CA ASP A 578 -11.96 6.63 19.11
C ASP A 578 -13.34 7.20 19.47
N TYR A 579 -14.34 6.36 19.52
CA TYR A 579 -15.67 6.72 19.97
C TYR A 579 -15.83 6.62 21.48
N LYS A 580 -16.60 7.55 22.06
CA LYS A 580 -17.09 7.44 23.43
C LYS A 580 -17.95 6.18 23.57
N ASP A 581 -18.03 5.64 24.78
CA ASP A 581 -18.93 4.52 25.05
C ASP A 581 -20.39 4.95 24.86
N GLY A 582 -21.18 4.15 24.15
CA GLY A 582 -22.57 4.46 23.81
C GLY A 582 -22.76 5.46 22.66
N ALA A 583 -21.71 5.78 21.88
CA ALA A 583 -21.78 6.70 20.75
C ALA A 583 -22.82 6.27 19.70
N GLN A 584 -23.60 7.25 19.21
CA GLN A 584 -24.55 7.08 18.11
C GLN A 584 -23.89 7.44 16.79
N LEU A 585 -23.75 6.48 15.88
CA LEU A 585 -22.84 6.56 14.75
C LEU A 585 -23.54 6.59 13.39
N LEU A 586 -24.79 6.13 13.31
CA LEU A 586 -25.51 6.02 12.04
C LEU A 586 -25.93 7.42 11.55
N VAL A 587 -25.24 7.94 10.53
CA VAL A 587 -25.45 9.25 9.89
C VAL A 587 -25.79 10.36 10.90
N ASN A 588 -24.82 10.61 11.79
CA ASN A 588 -24.97 11.61 12.83
C ASN A 588 -24.39 12.95 12.37
N GLN A 589 -25.22 14.00 12.27
CA GLN A 589 -24.79 15.36 11.94
C GLN A 589 -23.77 15.93 12.95
N GLY A 590 -23.79 15.45 14.18
CA GLY A 590 -22.88 15.84 15.26
C GLY A 590 -21.83 14.75 15.59
N VAL A 591 -21.39 13.95 14.63
CA VAL A 591 -20.47 12.81 14.87
C VAL A 591 -19.23 13.21 15.66
N GLU A 592 -18.70 14.43 15.45
CA GLU A 592 -17.53 14.94 16.18
C GLU A 592 -17.77 15.05 17.70
N SER A 593 -19.01 15.20 18.17
CA SER A 593 -19.37 15.23 19.59
C SER A 593 -19.27 13.85 20.25
N GLN A 594 -19.25 12.79 19.45
CA GLN A 594 -19.21 11.40 19.88
C GLN A 594 -17.77 10.86 19.99
N LEU A 595 -16.77 11.70 19.66
CA LEU A 595 -15.37 11.31 19.61
C LEU A 595 -14.65 11.59 20.92
N THR A 596 -13.67 10.75 21.23
CA THR A 596 -12.68 10.96 22.27
C THR A 596 -11.27 10.89 21.69
N TYR A 597 -10.32 11.55 22.33
CA TYR A 597 -8.95 11.70 21.82
C TYR A 597 -7.94 11.16 22.82
N GLY A 598 -6.98 10.40 22.31
CA GLY A 598 -6.01 9.73 23.16
C GLY A 598 -4.64 9.60 22.51
N THR A 599 -3.88 8.69 23.07
CA THR A 599 -2.53 8.33 22.60
C THR A 599 -2.42 6.84 22.36
N GLY A 600 -1.36 6.44 21.71
CA GLY A 600 -1.05 5.03 21.50
C GLY A 600 0.44 4.78 21.43
N ARG A 601 0.81 3.51 21.49
CA ARG A 601 2.17 3.04 21.27
C ARG A 601 2.15 1.69 20.56
N ALA A 602 3.15 1.46 19.71
CA ALA A 602 3.35 0.19 19.07
C ALA A 602 4.84 -0.13 18.99
N TYR A 603 5.23 -1.36 19.31
CA TYR A 603 6.63 -1.79 19.26
C TYR A 603 6.73 -3.27 18.92
N GLY A 604 7.86 -3.66 18.34
CA GLY A 604 8.04 -5.05 17.93
C GLY A 604 9.40 -5.37 17.36
N LEU A 605 9.60 -6.68 17.20
CA LEU A 605 10.72 -7.32 16.51
C LEU A 605 10.18 -8.02 15.26
N GLU A 606 10.79 -7.74 14.12
CA GLU A 606 10.52 -8.38 12.83
C GLU A 606 11.74 -9.18 12.42
N LEU A 607 11.55 -10.48 12.10
CA LEU A 607 12.58 -11.35 11.54
C LEU A 607 12.13 -11.79 10.15
N PHE A 608 13.00 -11.67 9.17
CA PHE A 608 12.72 -12.04 7.79
C PHE A 608 13.87 -12.81 7.19
N LEU A 609 13.59 -13.98 6.64
CA LEU A 609 14.55 -14.79 5.88
C LEU A 609 13.93 -15.13 4.54
N LYS A 610 14.55 -14.67 3.46
CA LYS A 610 14.10 -14.88 2.08
C LYS A 610 15.15 -15.60 1.27
N LYS A 611 14.76 -16.68 0.60
CA LYS A 611 15.54 -17.34 -0.44
C LYS A 611 15.04 -16.89 -1.81
N LYS A 612 15.88 -16.19 -2.57
CA LYS A 612 15.48 -15.54 -3.84
C LYS A 612 15.47 -16.47 -5.03
N TYR A 613 16.38 -17.43 -5.09
CA TYR A 613 16.71 -18.16 -6.31
C TYR A 613 16.80 -19.67 -6.09
N GLY A 614 16.78 -20.43 -7.20
CA GLY A 614 16.85 -21.87 -7.24
C GLY A 614 15.48 -22.53 -7.41
N ARG A 615 15.47 -23.87 -7.56
CA ARG A 615 14.21 -24.63 -7.71
C ARG A 615 13.27 -24.48 -6.53
N PHE A 616 13.82 -24.25 -5.33
CA PHE A 616 13.07 -23.89 -4.15
C PHE A 616 13.39 -22.45 -3.77
N ASN A 617 12.38 -21.59 -3.68
CA ASN A 617 12.46 -20.21 -3.22
C ASN A 617 11.27 -19.89 -2.31
N GLY A 618 11.30 -18.76 -1.61
CA GLY A 618 10.27 -18.37 -0.68
C GLY A 618 10.82 -17.59 0.50
N TRP A 619 10.03 -17.48 1.56
CA TRP A 619 10.44 -16.74 2.77
C TRP A 619 9.77 -17.24 4.04
N VAL A 620 10.38 -16.89 5.15
CA VAL A 620 9.82 -16.99 6.50
C VAL A 620 9.82 -15.59 7.11
N GLY A 621 8.66 -15.12 7.52
CA GLY A 621 8.46 -13.87 8.23
C GLY A 621 7.92 -14.13 9.63
N TYR A 622 8.52 -13.51 10.65
CA TYR A 622 8.04 -13.59 12.02
C TYR A 622 8.00 -12.20 12.65
N THR A 623 6.91 -11.90 13.33
CA THR A 623 6.71 -10.64 14.07
C THR A 623 6.30 -10.93 15.50
N LEU A 624 7.05 -10.36 16.43
CA LEU A 624 6.68 -10.23 17.84
C LEU A 624 6.34 -8.78 18.11
N SER A 625 5.10 -8.46 18.46
CA SER A 625 4.69 -7.05 18.60
C SER A 625 3.61 -6.82 19.64
N ARG A 626 3.52 -5.57 20.08
CA ARG A 626 2.48 -5.06 20.96
C ARG A 626 1.97 -3.72 20.44
N THR A 627 0.65 -3.55 20.46
CA THR A 627 -0.02 -2.30 20.08
C THR A 627 -1.05 -1.94 21.12
N GLU A 628 -0.94 -0.75 21.69
CA GLU A 628 -1.78 -0.29 22.80
C GLU A 628 -2.31 1.11 22.53
N ARG A 629 -3.49 1.39 23.08
CA ARG A 629 -4.16 2.69 23.06
C ARG A 629 -4.43 3.14 24.50
N LYS A 630 -4.55 4.45 24.70
CA LYS A 630 -4.88 5.07 25.98
C LYS A 630 -5.77 6.28 25.73
N PHE A 631 -6.99 6.27 26.30
CA PHE A 631 -7.98 7.34 26.18
C PHE A 631 -8.54 7.67 27.57
N PRO A 632 -8.77 8.95 27.89
CA PRO A 632 -9.22 9.36 29.24
C PRO A 632 -10.50 8.68 29.69
N ASP A 633 -11.47 8.51 28.79
CA ASP A 633 -12.80 7.98 29.11
C ASP A 633 -12.94 6.47 28.90
N ILE A 634 -11.83 5.77 28.58
CA ILE A 634 -11.84 4.35 28.26
C ILE A 634 -10.90 3.60 29.21
N ASN A 635 -11.38 2.49 29.82
CA ASN A 635 -10.60 1.64 30.70
C ASN A 635 -9.89 2.40 31.85
N ASN A 636 -10.54 3.44 32.40
CA ASN A 636 -10.01 4.28 33.49
C ASN A 636 -8.65 4.90 33.17
N ASP A 637 -8.47 5.42 31.96
CA ASP A 637 -7.23 6.06 31.48
C ASP A 637 -5.98 5.13 31.55
N ASN A 638 -6.17 3.82 31.39
CA ASN A 638 -5.09 2.85 31.32
C ASN A 638 -4.80 2.45 29.88
N TYR A 639 -3.56 2.02 29.61
CA TYR A 639 -3.24 1.38 28.33
C TYR A 639 -3.99 0.06 28.17
N TYR A 640 -4.61 -0.13 27.00
CA TYR A 640 -5.28 -1.36 26.63
C TYR A 640 -4.88 -1.80 25.21
N PRO A 641 -4.97 -3.10 24.88
CA PRO A 641 -4.63 -3.58 23.54
C PRO A 641 -5.53 -2.95 22.47
N ALA A 642 -4.92 -2.48 21.38
CA ALA A 642 -5.69 -2.08 20.20
C ALA A 642 -6.36 -3.31 19.55
N THR A 643 -7.44 -3.11 18.81
CA THR A 643 -8.20 -4.21 18.15
C THR A 643 -7.30 -5.05 17.22
N GLN A 644 -6.33 -4.42 16.53
CA GLN A 644 -5.38 -5.09 15.63
C GLN A 644 -4.18 -5.71 16.37
N ASP A 645 -4.10 -5.61 17.71
CA ASP A 645 -2.99 -6.17 18.46
C ASP A 645 -2.96 -7.69 18.38
N ARG A 646 -1.83 -8.23 17.91
CA ARG A 646 -1.47 -9.66 17.93
C ARG A 646 -0.02 -9.77 18.38
N THR A 647 0.24 -10.65 19.34
CA THR A 647 1.59 -10.77 19.93
C THR A 647 2.53 -11.49 18.98
N HIS A 648 2.12 -12.62 18.44
CA HIS A 648 2.91 -13.43 17.52
C HIS A 648 2.21 -13.50 16.16
N ASP A 649 2.97 -13.33 15.10
CA ASP A 649 2.53 -13.49 13.72
C ASP A 649 3.66 -14.17 12.93
N LEU A 650 3.35 -15.31 12.27
CA LEU A 650 4.29 -16.11 11.51
C LEU A 650 3.71 -16.37 10.12
N SER A 651 4.52 -16.16 9.10
CA SER A 651 4.22 -16.53 7.72
C SER A 651 5.36 -17.36 7.14
N VAL A 652 5.02 -18.44 6.45
CA VAL A 652 5.97 -19.28 5.71
C VAL A 652 5.46 -19.46 4.30
N VAL A 653 6.24 -19.03 3.32
CA VAL A 653 5.92 -19.16 1.90
C VAL A 653 6.99 -20.01 1.23
N GLY A 654 6.56 -21.04 0.52
CA GLY A 654 7.44 -21.92 -0.24
C GLY A 654 6.95 -22.10 -1.66
N ILE A 655 7.86 -21.98 -2.63
CA ILE A 655 7.63 -22.20 -4.06
C ILE A 655 8.67 -23.20 -4.53
N TYR A 656 8.23 -24.32 -5.11
CA TYR A 656 9.10 -25.39 -5.58
C TYR A 656 8.84 -25.71 -7.05
N GLN A 657 9.79 -25.41 -7.91
CA GLN A 657 9.79 -25.78 -9.31
C GLN A 657 10.27 -27.23 -9.47
N TYR A 658 9.34 -28.17 -9.52
CA TYR A 658 9.64 -29.59 -9.68
C TYR A 658 10.33 -29.88 -11.02
N ASN A 659 9.78 -29.32 -12.12
CA ASN A 659 10.34 -29.42 -13.46
C ASN A 659 9.91 -28.19 -14.30
N LYS A 660 10.21 -28.16 -15.61
CA LYS A 660 9.87 -27.04 -16.51
C LYS A 660 8.35 -26.78 -16.64
N ARG A 661 7.50 -27.72 -16.23
CA ARG A 661 6.05 -27.61 -16.35
C ARG A 661 5.32 -27.50 -15.02
N TRP A 662 5.82 -28.11 -13.96
CA TRP A 662 5.16 -28.15 -12.67
C TRP A 662 5.88 -27.27 -11.65
N THR A 663 5.12 -26.34 -11.08
CA THR A 663 5.52 -25.54 -9.92
C THR A 663 4.50 -25.76 -8.82
N PHE A 664 4.97 -26.14 -7.62
CA PHE A 664 4.16 -26.27 -6.42
C PHE A 664 4.42 -25.09 -5.50
N SER A 665 3.40 -24.66 -4.80
CA SER A 665 3.52 -23.58 -3.83
C SER A 665 2.68 -23.85 -2.58
N ALA A 666 3.12 -23.31 -1.46
CA ALA A 666 2.39 -23.37 -0.20
C ALA A 666 2.61 -22.09 0.59
N ASN A 667 1.60 -21.66 1.32
CA ASN A 667 1.75 -20.65 2.35
C ASN A 667 1.10 -21.13 3.65
N PHE A 668 1.79 -20.92 4.75
CA PHE A 668 1.28 -21.17 6.10
C PHE A 668 1.32 -19.85 6.88
N ILE A 669 0.23 -19.55 7.54
CA ILE A 669 0.11 -18.41 8.44
C ILE A 669 -0.31 -18.87 9.83
N TYR A 670 0.22 -18.21 10.84
CA TYR A 670 -0.18 -18.35 12.24
C TYR A 670 -0.18 -16.98 12.90
N GLY A 671 -1.23 -16.67 13.65
CA GLY A 671 -1.33 -15.47 14.45
C GLY A 671 -2.04 -15.70 15.78
N THR A 672 -1.55 -15.10 16.86
CA THR A 672 -2.26 -15.09 18.14
C THR A 672 -3.55 -14.29 18.01
N GLY A 673 -4.54 -14.59 18.85
CA GLY A 673 -5.86 -13.98 18.80
C GLY A 673 -5.85 -12.46 18.92
N ARG A 674 -6.71 -11.80 18.15
CA ARG A 674 -6.95 -10.34 18.23
C ARG A 674 -7.59 -9.97 19.55
N ALA A 675 -7.38 -8.72 20.00
CA ALA A 675 -8.05 -8.17 21.15
C ALA A 675 -9.54 -7.86 20.83
N VAL A 676 -10.43 -8.13 21.75
CA VAL A 676 -11.87 -7.98 21.59
C VAL A 676 -12.54 -7.65 22.93
N SER A 677 -13.65 -6.94 22.86
CA SER A 677 -14.48 -6.64 24.04
C SER A 677 -15.54 -7.71 24.22
N TYR A 678 -15.54 -8.39 25.37
CA TYR A 678 -16.60 -9.32 25.75
C TYR A 678 -17.43 -8.73 26.88
N PRO A 679 -18.76 -8.96 26.89
CA PRO A 679 -19.59 -8.60 28.01
C PRO A 679 -19.22 -9.44 29.23
N THR A 680 -19.21 -8.82 30.40
CA THR A 680 -18.94 -9.45 31.71
C THR A 680 -20.21 -9.67 32.51
N GLY A 681 -21.31 -9.11 32.08
CA GLY A 681 -22.61 -9.29 32.70
C GLY A 681 -23.75 -8.92 31.74
N LYS A 682 -24.98 -9.29 32.12
CA LYS A 682 -26.20 -8.84 31.47
C LYS A 682 -27.23 -8.48 32.51
N TYR A 683 -28.12 -7.55 32.17
CA TYR A 683 -29.29 -7.20 32.96
C TYR A 683 -30.45 -6.81 32.02
N GLU A 684 -31.66 -6.89 32.53
CA GLU A 684 -32.85 -6.51 31.78
C GLU A 684 -33.33 -5.11 32.19
N ILE A 685 -33.61 -4.28 31.20
CA ILE A 685 -34.25 -2.96 31.39
C ILE A 685 -35.45 -2.90 30.44
N GLY A 686 -36.66 -2.76 31.01
CA GLY A 686 -37.87 -2.63 30.21
C GLY A 686 -38.15 -3.82 29.29
N GLY A 687 -37.74 -5.03 29.67
CA GLY A 687 -37.88 -6.24 28.85
C GLY A 687 -36.82 -6.43 27.77
N LEU A 688 -35.79 -5.56 27.74
CA LEU A 688 -34.67 -5.67 26.82
C LEU A 688 -33.40 -6.13 27.56
N THR A 689 -32.73 -7.15 27.02
CA THR A 689 -31.44 -7.62 27.54
C THR A 689 -30.36 -6.60 27.15
N THR A 690 -29.67 -6.06 28.16
CA THR A 690 -28.55 -5.14 28.02
C THR A 690 -27.28 -5.79 28.55
N TYR A 691 -26.20 -5.70 27.76
CA TYR A 691 -24.91 -6.26 28.15
C TYR A 691 -24.04 -5.21 28.85
N SER A 692 -23.36 -5.63 29.92
CA SER A 692 -22.39 -4.82 30.65
C SER A 692 -20.97 -5.24 30.26
N TYR A 693 -20.11 -4.27 29.95
CA TYR A 693 -18.71 -4.46 29.56
C TYR A 693 -17.80 -3.86 30.64
N SER A 694 -16.82 -4.62 31.13
CA SER A 694 -15.87 -4.12 32.16
C SER A 694 -14.67 -3.44 31.55
N SER A 695 -14.26 -3.85 30.33
CA SER A 695 -13.09 -3.28 29.66
C SER A 695 -13.20 -3.42 28.15
N ARG A 696 -12.75 -2.37 27.44
CA ARG A 696 -12.58 -2.41 25.99
C ARG A 696 -11.36 -3.25 25.65
N ASN A 697 -11.52 -4.21 24.72
CA ASN A 697 -10.46 -5.12 24.24
C ASN A 697 -9.75 -5.91 25.34
N GLY A 698 -10.49 -6.25 26.41
CA GLY A 698 -9.96 -6.98 27.57
C GLY A 698 -9.73 -8.49 27.32
N TYR A 699 -10.26 -9.04 26.24
CA TYR A 699 -10.19 -10.45 25.91
C TYR A 699 -9.46 -10.68 24.59
N ARG A 700 -9.11 -11.94 24.31
CA ARG A 700 -8.47 -12.38 23.07
C ARG A 700 -9.31 -13.44 22.37
N LEU A 701 -9.49 -13.31 21.05
CA LEU A 701 -9.99 -14.41 20.23
C LEU A 701 -9.01 -15.58 20.24
N PRO A 702 -9.45 -16.79 19.86
CA PRO A 702 -8.54 -17.91 19.59
C PRO A 702 -7.47 -17.55 18.56
N SER A 703 -6.35 -18.29 18.57
CA SER A 703 -5.31 -18.15 17.56
C SER A 703 -5.81 -18.57 16.19
N SER A 704 -5.40 -17.85 15.16
CA SER A 704 -5.71 -18.11 13.77
C SER A 704 -4.54 -18.86 13.12
N ASN A 705 -4.84 -19.86 12.30
CA ASN A 705 -3.81 -20.51 11.49
C ASN A 705 -4.41 -21.10 10.21
N ARG A 706 -3.66 -21.09 9.11
CA ARG A 706 -4.13 -21.61 7.83
C ARG A 706 -2.98 -22.06 6.97
N LEU A 707 -3.20 -23.16 6.25
CA LEU A 707 -2.32 -23.65 5.18
C LEU A 707 -3.08 -23.60 3.85
N ASP A 708 -2.47 -22.95 2.87
CA ASP A 708 -2.94 -22.91 1.49
C ASP A 708 -1.89 -23.57 0.60
N ILE A 709 -2.31 -24.36 -0.38
CA ILE A 709 -1.42 -25.02 -1.34
C ILE A 709 -1.85 -24.73 -2.77
N GLY A 710 -0.89 -24.75 -3.67
CA GLY A 710 -1.13 -24.51 -5.09
C GLY A 710 -0.22 -25.34 -5.98
N ALA A 711 -0.65 -25.56 -7.21
CA ALA A 711 0.12 -26.19 -8.26
C ALA A 711 -0.15 -25.50 -9.59
N THR A 712 0.89 -25.13 -10.32
CA THR A 712 0.79 -24.56 -11.67
C THR A 712 1.37 -25.55 -12.68
N LEU A 713 0.58 -25.87 -13.69
CA LEU A 713 0.97 -26.71 -14.83
C LEU A 713 1.12 -25.83 -16.08
N GLU A 714 2.35 -25.61 -16.50
CA GLU A 714 2.64 -24.92 -17.77
C GLU A 714 2.29 -25.81 -18.97
N GLY A 715 1.64 -25.23 -19.96
CA GLY A 715 1.36 -25.87 -21.25
C GLY A 715 2.62 -26.28 -22.00
N LYS A 716 2.47 -27.04 -23.04
CA LYS A 716 3.61 -27.35 -23.93
C LYS A 716 4.04 -26.06 -24.64
N PRO A 717 5.35 -25.81 -24.83
CA PRO A 717 5.82 -24.64 -25.54
C PRO A 717 5.24 -24.55 -26.96
N HIS A 718 4.67 -23.41 -27.28
CA HIS A 718 4.14 -23.10 -28.60
C HIS A 718 4.62 -21.70 -29.02
N LYS A 719 4.96 -21.50 -30.32
CA LYS A 719 5.58 -20.23 -30.77
C LYS A 719 4.67 -18.99 -30.64
N LYS A 720 3.35 -19.17 -30.69
CA LYS A 720 2.38 -18.06 -30.68
C LYS A 720 1.41 -18.07 -29.50
N TYR A 721 1.51 -19.06 -28.63
CA TYR A 721 0.53 -19.28 -27.58
C TYR A 721 1.17 -19.90 -26.36
N HIS A 722 0.92 -19.30 -25.23
CA HIS A 722 1.30 -19.83 -23.93
C HIS A 722 0.06 -20.04 -23.07
N SER A 723 -0.05 -21.18 -22.41
CA SER A 723 -1.15 -21.44 -21.47
C SER A 723 -0.67 -22.16 -20.24
N SER A 724 -1.35 -21.96 -19.13
CA SER A 724 -1.12 -22.70 -17.89
C SER A 724 -2.43 -22.96 -17.16
N TRP A 725 -2.42 -24.01 -16.35
CA TRP A 725 -3.47 -24.33 -15.41
C TRP A 725 -2.94 -24.11 -13.99
N THR A 726 -3.66 -23.36 -13.18
CA THR A 726 -3.35 -23.16 -11.78
C THR A 726 -4.44 -23.82 -10.93
N PHE A 727 -4.03 -24.72 -10.05
CA PHE A 727 -4.87 -25.41 -9.08
C PHE A 727 -4.54 -24.89 -7.71
N GLY A 728 -5.52 -24.71 -6.85
CA GLY A 728 -5.32 -24.24 -5.47
C GLY A 728 -6.29 -24.92 -4.50
N ILE A 729 -5.85 -25.06 -3.27
CA ILE A 729 -6.72 -25.38 -2.14
C ILE A 729 -6.43 -24.36 -1.04
N TYR A 730 -7.40 -23.55 -0.75
CA TYR A 730 -7.37 -22.60 0.35
C TYR A 730 -7.89 -23.30 1.63
N ASN A 731 -7.24 -23.08 2.76
CA ASN A 731 -7.58 -23.66 4.05
C ASN A 731 -7.61 -25.20 4.03
N VAL A 732 -6.46 -25.84 3.74
CA VAL A 732 -6.32 -27.29 3.49
C VAL A 732 -6.91 -28.19 4.59
N TYR A 733 -6.80 -27.79 5.84
CA TYR A 733 -7.30 -28.57 6.99
C TYR A 733 -8.61 -28.00 7.58
N ALA A 734 -9.31 -27.13 6.83
CA ALA A 734 -10.62 -26.60 7.19
C ALA A 734 -10.67 -25.95 8.59
N HIS A 735 -9.62 -25.19 8.95
CA HIS A 735 -9.60 -24.44 10.19
C HIS A 735 -10.70 -23.38 10.21
N ARG A 736 -11.32 -23.17 11.35
CA ARG A 736 -12.41 -22.20 11.53
C ARG A 736 -11.86 -20.96 12.23
N ASP A 737 -11.56 -19.94 11.45
CA ASP A 737 -11.21 -18.63 12.00
C ASP A 737 -12.48 -17.84 12.34
N PRO A 738 -12.61 -17.29 13.56
CA PRO A 738 -13.76 -16.50 13.92
C PRO A 738 -13.73 -15.16 13.16
N TYR A 739 -14.77 -14.93 12.34
CA TYR A 739 -15.01 -13.65 11.68
C TYR A 739 -15.63 -12.65 12.64
N ILE A 740 -16.73 -13.06 13.30
CA ILE A 740 -17.45 -12.26 14.29
C ILE A 740 -17.83 -13.14 15.45
N VAL A 741 -17.84 -12.57 16.65
CA VAL A 741 -18.39 -13.18 17.85
C VAL A 741 -19.63 -12.40 18.26
N THR A 742 -20.75 -13.08 18.32
CA THR A 742 -22.03 -12.53 18.79
C THR A 742 -22.40 -13.18 20.11
N PHE A 743 -23.17 -12.47 20.92
CA PHE A 743 -23.64 -12.96 22.22
C PHE A 743 -25.15 -13.19 22.14
N ARG A 744 -25.61 -14.32 22.63
CA ARG A 744 -27.01 -14.67 22.70
C ARG A 744 -27.32 -15.46 24.00
N ASP A 745 -28.55 -15.49 24.35
CA ASP A 745 -28.98 -16.35 25.45
C ASP A 745 -28.84 -17.82 25.07
N SER A 746 -28.34 -18.63 26.03
CA SER A 746 -28.21 -20.06 25.83
C SER A 746 -29.60 -20.71 25.67
N LYS A 747 -29.69 -21.57 24.65
CA LYS A 747 -30.91 -22.37 24.43
C LYS A 747 -31.05 -23.52 25.42
N THR A 748 -30.00 -23.87 26.13
CA THR A 748 -29.93 -25.09 26.99
C THR A 748 -29.73 -24.75 28.45
N ALA A 749 -29.21 -23.59 28.80
CA ALA A 749 -28.96 -23.17 30.18
C ALA A 749 -29.62 -21.79 30.44
N PRO A 750 -30.70 -21.76 31.28
CA PRO A 750 -31.37 -20.50 31.62
C PRO A 750 -30.40 -19.48 32.23
N ASN A 751 -30.59 -18.18 31.88
CA ASN A 751 -29.78 -17.06 32.37
C ASN A 751 -28.28 -17.11 32.02
N THR A 752 -27.90 -17.97 31.08
CA THR A 752 -26.50 -18.08 30.59
C THR A 752 -26.39 -17.45 29.21
N THR A 753 -25.34 -16.66 29.01
CA THR A 753 -25.01 -16.07 27.69
C THR A 753 -23.96 -16.92 27.00
N GLU A 754 -24.20 -17.26 25.75
CA GLU A 754 -23.25 -17.96 24.87
C GLU A 754 -22.55 -16.98 23.96
N ALA A 755 -21.23 -17.11 23.83
CA ALA A 755 -20.47 -16.49 22.76
C ALA A 755 -20.50 -17.39 21.52
N VAL A 756 -21.09 -16.91 20.45
CA VAL A 756 -21.23 -17.66 19.19
C VAL A 756 -20.23 -17.11 18.17
N GLU A 757 -19.27 -17.95 17.83
CA GLU A 757 -18.30 -17.66 16.78
C GLU A 757 -18.87 -17.99 15.40
N THR A 758 -18.87 -17.02 14.49
CA THR A 758 -19.25 -17.24 13.11
C THR A 758 -17.97 -17.18 12.26
N SER A 759 -17.71 -18.23 11.48
CA SER A 759 -16.61 -18.32 10.52
C SER A 759 -17.17 -18.27 9.11
N ILE A 760 -16.49 -17.56 8.20
CA ILE A 760 -16.92 -17.45 6.80
C ILE A 760 -16.44 -18.68 6.02
N PHE A 761 -15.15 -19.01 6.13
CA PHE A 761 -14.56 -20.14 5.43
C PHE A 761 -14.21 -21.29 6.41
N ALA A 762 -15.22 -22.07 6.72
CA ALA A 762 -15.09 -23.21 7.64
C ALA A 762 -14.69 -24.52 6.95
N THR A 763 -14.37 -24.48 5.64
CA THR A 763 -14.10 -25.66 4.81
C THR A 763 -12.92 -25.43 3.88
N MET A 764 -12.40 -26.50 3.30
CA MET A 764 -11.47 -26.42 2.18
C MET A 764 -12.14 -25.78 0.96
N ILE A 765 -11.46 -24.86 0.28
CA ILE A 765 -11.98 -24.20 -0.91
C ILE A 765 -11.04 -24.51 -2.07
N PRO A 766 -11.42 -25.45 -2.96
CA PRO A 766 -10.65 -25.71 -4.16
C PRO A 766 -10.83 -24.61 -5.20
N SER A 767 -9.82 -24.41 -6.01
CA SER A 767 -9.86 -23.48 -7.14
C SER A 767 -9.12 -24.04 -8.34
N VAL A 768 -9.57 -23.64 -9.52
CA VAL A 768 -8.89 -23.91 -10.80
C VAL A 768 -9.01 -22.69 -11.69
N THR A 769 -7.91 -22.34 -12.34
CA THR A 769 -7.85 -21.21 -13.28
C THR A 769 -7.04 -21.61 -14.50
N TRP A 770 -7.61 -21.40 -15.67
CA TRP A 770 -6.90 -21.51 -16.94
C TRP A 770 -6.37 -20.13 -17.34
N ASN A 771 -5.06 -20.01 -17.55
CA ASN A 771 -4.40 -18.80 -18.00
C ASN A 771 -3.91 -18.95 -19.43
N PHE A 772 -3.95 -17.86 -20.19
CA PHE A 772 -3.51 -17.83 -21.58
C PHE A 772 -2.80 -16.51 -21.91
N LYS A 773 -1.89 -16.58 -22.92
CA LYS A 773 -1.20 -15.42 -23.49
C LYS A 773 -0.93 -15.68 -24.97
N PHE A 774 -1.32 -14.70 -25.82
CA PHE A 774 -1.09 -14.69 -27.25
C PHE A 774 -0.15 -13.57 -27.66
#